data_d3ed62cc7fd705c1c56399099cb2f643
#
_entry.id   d3ed62cc7fd705c1c56399099cb2f643
#
_cell.length_a   1.000
_cell.length_b   1.000
_cell.length_c   1.000
_cell.angle_alpha   90.00
_cell.angle_beta   90.00
_cell.angle_gamma   90.00
#
_symmetry.space_group_name_H-M   'P 1'
#
loop_
_entity.id
_entity.type
_entity.pdbx_description
1 polymer ?
#
loop_
_entity_poly.entity_id
_entity_poly.type
_entity_poly.pdbx_seq_one_letter_code
_entity_poly.pdbx_strand_id
1 'polypeptide(L)'
;MKRNLRYKSSEILENMISIGLLFVLALTIVTMGIAFFDRRNADEAYMGFFDTDSFNQGWTISGDDSGKKIELPWVVPSEYGDKITIVNTLPRLLNNGMSLMVRSNMEDVYVYVDGKIRSEYSTESMEYMSYYIPSAYLVTTLYSSDSGKEIRVVVKFKTNRIVNDMSISYGNNVWFKVIKNGLWVNISAIIVCALGAVLFVTSLFFGNSFRVGATKNLGLLMMNITLWVLSESTLRQFIFHRPSLSRYFSYFLVELIGALSCMYFDEVQHRVYHKRYLVLEGLVLGQIIINILLTMGGIFDLYQTMAISQVLNAVCAIVSIVNIFTDIRTKRVREYHITAVGMIFFIFSAILEFAGYHFGMFSSFGARICTGLLLLMAATVIQTLYDEIKLYRNTEKNRISMTINTIQTIASAIDARDEYTGGHSERVGLYAERLAREMAADYDFSEEDILTIHYVGLVHDIGKIGVADNVLNKPGKLNDEEYSLMKKHTEIGYEIMNTLGEDMKVLLDGIRYHHERFDGKGYPDGLSDTDIPLVARILAIADSYDAMTSDRVYRNRLTDEEVREQFVNGAGTQFDPLLVDIFVGLLDDKEISVVTLNDVEDNGISGKKNSGLLETKLQSDLLLGKENILNPSHVRMLCYVMKLMEKKGKQYQLLFVKPLGYEDQYRQVIKEITDAHDVNIQYTEGQYIVAFYDKEESQIEEYENAINKACPTAEIKRLS
;
A
#
# COMPACT_ATOMS: atom_id res chain seq x y z
N MET A 1 20.31 5.63 -24.87
CA MET A 1 19.81 6.98 -24.53
C MET A 1 18.49 7.37 -25.21
N LYS A 2 18.31 7.37 -26.55
CA LYS A 2 17.03 7.77 -27.21
C LYS A 2 15.81 6.86 -26.91
N ARG A 3 15.97 5.58 -26.57
CA ARG A 3 14.88 4.63 -26.28
C ARG A 3 14.35 4.80 -24.85
N ASN A 4 15.21 5.06 -23.86
CA ASN A 4 14.81 5.30 -22.46
C ASN A 4 14.13 6.67 -22.27
N LEU A 5 14.52 7.69 -23.03
CA LEU A 5 13.85 8.99 -23.02
C LEU A 5 12.41 8.92 -23.60
N ARG A 6 12.16 8.06 -24.59
CA ARG A 6 10.80 7.82 -25.12
C ARG A 6 9.91 7.06 -24.11
N TYR A 7 10.45 6.12 -23.38
CA TYR A 7 9.67 5.36 -22.38
C TYR A 7 9.31 6.25 -21.19
N LYS A 8 10.27 7.00 -20.65
CA LYS A 8 10.05 7.97 -19.56
C LYS A 8 9.08 9.10 -19.95
N SER A 9 9.11 9.55 -21.20
CA SER A 9 8.18 10.58 -21.69
C SER A 9 6.75 10.04 -21.89
N SER A 10 6.56 8.76 -22.26
CA SER A 10 5.22 8.16 -22.36
C SER A 10 4.59 7.94 -20.98
N GLU A 11 5.36 7.50 -20.00
CA GLU A 11 4.92 7.29 -18.62
C GLU A 11 4.54 8.62 -17.93
N ILE A 12 5.34 9.67 -18.14
CA ILE A 12 5.00 11.03 -17.69
C ILE A 12 3.71 11.52 -18.37
N LEU A 13 3.55 11.29 -19.67
CA LEU A 13 2.35 11.70 -20.41
C LEU A 13 1.10 10.94 -19.92
N GLU A 14 1.19 9.64 -19.69
CA GLU A 14 0.11 8.82 -19.15
C GLU A 14 -0.30 9.27 -17.74
N ASN A 15 0.68 9.56 -16.87
CA ASN A 15 0.42 10.09 -15.55
C ASN A 15 -0.21 11.50 -15.60
N MET A 16 0.23 12.36 -16.50
CA MET A 16 -0.38 13.69 -16.71
C MET A 16 -1.81 13.58 -17.22
N ILE A 17 -2.09 12.65 -18.15
CA ILE A 17 -3.45 12.39 -18.66
C ILE A 17 -4.35 11.87 -17.53
N SER A 18 -3.86 10.92 -16.72
CA SER A 18 -4.59 10.36 -15.59
C SER A 18 -4.92 11.40 -14.51
N ILE A 19 -3.95 12.26 -14.17
CA ILE A 19 -4.14 13.39 -13.25
C ILE A 19 -5.11 14.41 -13.85
N GLY A 20 -5.01 14.69 -15.16
CA GLY A 20 -5.92 15.58 -15.88
C GLY A 20 -7.37 15.06 -15.86
N LEU A 21 -7.57 13.75 -16.10
CA LEU A 21 -8.88 13.11 -16.03
C LEU A 21 -9.47 13.13 -14.60
N LEU A 22 -8.65 12.87 -13.58
CA LEU A 22 -9.07 12.99 -12.17
C LEU A 22 -9.45 14.42 -11.81
N PHE A 23 -8.71 15.43 -12.32
CA PHE A 23 -9.01 16.82 -12.11
C PHE A 23 -10.33 17.22 -12.79
N VAL A 24 -10.55 16.80 -14.03
CA VAL A 24 -11.80 17.03 -14.76
C VAL A 24 -12.98 16.36 -14.05
N LEU A 25 -12.82 15.12 -13.57
CA LEU A 25 -13.84 14.43 -12.80
C LEU A 25 -14.16 15.16 -11.49
N ALA A 26 -13.14 15.57 -10.74
CA ALA A 26 -13.32 16.36 -9.52
C ALA A 26 -14.02 17.71 -9.79
N LEU A 27 -13.61 18.41 -10.85
CA LEU A 27 -14.24 19.66 -11.28
C LEU A 27 -15.70 19.45 -11.68
N THR A 28 -16.01 18.36 -12.38
CA THR A 28 -17.38 17.98 -12.75
C THR A 28 -18.23 17.72 -11.50
N ILE A 29 -17.70 17.00 -10.52
CA ILE A 29 -18.40 16.75 -9.25
C ILE A 29 -18.64 18.07 -8.49
N VAL A 30 -17.64 18.94 -8.43
CA VAL A 30 -17.74 20.25 -7.76
C VAL A 30 -18.74 21.14 -8.48
N THR A 31 -18.72 21.21 -9.83
CA THR A 31 -19.69 22.01 -10.59
C THR A 31 -21.11 21.47 -10.47
N MET A 32 -21.29 20.13 -10.47
CA MET A 32 -22.60 19.53 -10.17
C MET A 32 -23.06 19.83 -8.73
N GLY A 33 -22.14 19.82 -7.76
CA GLY A 33 -22.43 20.21 -6.38
C GLY A 33 -22.83 21.67 -6.27
N ILE A 34 -22.13 22.59 -6.93
CA ILE A 34 -22.48 24.02 -6.96
C ILE A 34 -23.82 24.21 -7.63
N ALA A 35 -24.09 23.59 -8.78
CA ALA A 35 -25.37 23.64 -9.46
C ALA A 35 -26.53 23.11 -8.60
N PHE A 36 -26.26 22.09 -7.78
CA PHE A 36 -27.22 21.51 -6.84
C PHE A 36 -27.62 22.51 -5.71
N PHE A 37 -26.65 23.30 -5.23
CA PHE A 37 -26.88 24.30 -4.17
C PHE A 37 -27.30 25.68 -4.70
N ASP A 38 -27.25 25.92 -6.01
CA ASP A 38 -27.67 27.19 -6.62
C ASP A 38 -29.20 27.27 -6.68
N ARG A 39 -29.79 27.89 -5.66
CA ARG A 39 -31.25 28.13 -5.52
C ARG A 39 -31.69 29.34 -6.32
N ARG A 40 -31.38 29.46 -7.59
CA ARG A 40 -31.92 30.55 -8.41
C ARG A 40 -33.32 30.22 -8.92
N ASN A 41 -34.25 31.16 -8.76
CA ASN A 41 -35.66 31.03 -9.10
C ASN A 41 -35.97 30.65 -10.56
N ALA A 42 -34.98 30.68 -11.46
CA ALA A 42 -35.15 30.29 -12.85
C ALA A 42 -35.37 28.77 -13.03
N ASP A 43 -34.80 27.95 -12.12
CA ASP A 43 -34.92 26.47 -12.20
C ASP A 43 -36.22 25.97 -11.57
N GLU A 44 -36.81 26.72 -10.64
CA GLU A 44 -38.11 26.38 -10.04
C GLU A 44 -39.25 26.44 -11.07
N ALA A 45 -39.20 27.35 -12.03
CA ALA A 45 -40.22 27.45 -13.08
C ALA A 45 -40.19 26.24 -14.05
N TYR A 46 -39.02 25.64 -14.28
CA TYR A 46 -38.88 24.46 -15.14
C TYR A 46 -39.29 23.15 -14.42
N MET A 47 -39.07 23.09 -13.10
CA MET A 47 -39.42 21.92 -12.26
C MET A 47 -40.91 21.90 -11.87
N GLY A 48 -41.65 22.98 -12.00
CA GLY A 48 -43.09 23.04 -11.74
C GLY A 48 -43.95 22.12 -12.63
N PHE A 49 -43.40 21.68 -13.78
CA PHE A 49 -44.07 20.68 -14.63
C PHE A 49 -44.23 19.30 -13.98
N PHE A 50 -43.47 19.02 -12.92
CA PHE A 50 -43.47 17.73 -12.22
C PHE A 50 -44.06 17.81 -10.82
N ASP A 51 -44.67 18.95 -10.44
CA ASP A 51 -45.34 19.09 -9.16
C ASP A 51 -46.61 18.23 -9.10
N THR A 52 -46.87 17.72 -7.92
CA THR A 52 -48.07 16.96 -7.61
C THR A 52 -48.96 17.79 -6.69
N ASP A 53 -50.23 17.90 -7.02
CA ASP A 53 -51.21 18.57 -6.16
C ASP A 53 -51.42 17.74 -4.88
N SER A 54 -51.35 18.40 -3.74
CA SER A 54 -51.64 17.80 -2.44
C SER A 54 -53.15 17.51 -2.35
N PHE A 55 -53.46 16.25 -2.03
CA PHE A 55 -54.86 15.82 -1.81
C PHE A 55 -55.05 15.40 -0.35
N ASN A 56 -54.60 16.23 0.58
CA ASN A 56 -54.52 15.93 2.01
C ASN A 56 -55.72 16.46 2.81
N GLN A 57 -56.48 17.38 2.24
CA GLN A 57 -57.60 18.05 2.92
C GLN A 57 -58.96 17.50 2.47
N GLY A 58 -59.97 17.69 3.31
CA GLY A 58 -61.33 17.33 2.99
C GLY A 58 -61.74 15.87 3.27
N TRP A 59 -60.85 15.10 3.86
CA TRP A 59 -61.14 13.72 4.26
C TRP A 59 -62.02 13.66 5.49
N THR A 60 -62.92 12.67 5.52
CA THR A 60 -63.82 12.37 6.64
C THR A 60 -63.77 10.85 6.93
N ILE A 61 -64.10 10.46 8.16
CA ILE A 61 -64.09 9.08 8.56
C ILE A 61 -65.47 8.45 8.22
N SER A 62 -65.49 7.34 7.50
CA SER A 62 -66.74 6.66 7.16
C SER A 62 -67.38 6.05 8.41
N GLY A 63 -68.64 6.36 8.67
CA GLY A 63 -69.36 5.88 9.84
C GLY A 63 -69.23 6.72 11.11
N ASP A 64 -68.53 7.85 11.03
CA ASP A 64 -68.50 8.88 12.09
C ASP A 64 -69.52 9.97 11.77
N ASP A 65 -70.64 9.95 12.47
CA ASP A 65 -71.75 10.93 12.30
C ASP A 65 -71.34 12.35 12.74
N SER A 66 -70.17 12.49 13.37
CA SER A 66 -69.65 13.84 13.79
C SER A 66 -69.22 14.72 12.62
N GLY A 67 -69.05 14.18 11.43
CA GLY A 67 -68.55 14.88 10.25
C GLY A 67 -67.14 15.47 10.43
N LYS A 68 -66.35 14.92 11.33
CA LYS A 68 -64.99 15.37 11.65
C LYS A 68 -64.10 15.26 10.43
N LYS A 69 -63.59 16.41 9.97
CA LYS A 69 -62.57 16.49 8.91
C LYS A 69 -61.20 16.16 9.47
N ILE A 70 -60.48 15.32 8.76
CA ILE A 70 -59.10 14.98 9.04
C ILE A 70 -58.19 15.53 7.96
N GLU A 71 -56.97 15.90 8.31
CA GLU A 71 -55.91 16.31 7.41
C GLU A 71 -54.78 15.30 7.42
N LEU A 72 -54.29 14.94 6.25
CA LEU A 72 -53.22 13.98 6.09
C LEU A 72 -51.83 14.68 6.06
N PRO A 73 -50.75 14.05 6.59
CA PRO A 73 -50.73 12.74 7.22
C PRO A 73 -51.40 12.72 8.60
N TRP A 74 -52.12 11.63 8.93
CA TRP A 74 -52.88 11.53 10.17
C TRP A 74 -52.49 10.28 10.96
N VAL A 75 -52.11 10.47 12.25
CA VAL A 75 -51.88 9.39 13.21
C VAL A 75 -53.23 8.96 13.74
N VAL A 76 -53.60 7.71 13.46
CA VAL A 76 -54.94 7.16 13.80
C VAL A 76 -54.95 6.67 15.26
N PRO A 77 -55.80 7.25 16.12
CA PRO A 77 -55.98 6.79 17.50
C PRO A 77 -56.37 5.30 17.57
N SER A 78 -55.99 4.63 18.67
CA SER A 78 -56.28 3.19 18.87
C SER A 78 -57.76 2.87 18.96
N GLU A 79 -58.60 3.83 19.33
CA GLU A 79 -60.07 3.72 19.43
C GLU A 79 -60.76 3.36 18.10
N TYR A 80 -60.12 3.65 16.96
CA TYR A 80 -60.67 3.31 15.64
C TYR A 80 -60.38 1.86 15.18
N GLY A 81 -59.84 1.02 16.05
CA GLY A 81 -59.55 -0.38 15.71
C GLY A 81 -58.46 -0.53 14.63
N ASP A 82 -58.28 -1.75 14.11
CA ASP A 82 -57.19 -2.09 13.17
C ASP A 82 -57.52 -1.77 11.70
N LYS A 83 -58.68 -1.20 11.43
CA LYS A 83 -59.14 -0.85 10.09
C LYS A 83 -59.82 0.51 10.11
N ILE A 84 -59.42 1.37 9.24
CA ILE A 84 -60.07 2.65 9.05
C ILE A 84 -60.48 2.83 7.59
N THR A 85 -61.60 3.52 7.41
CA THR A 85 -62.10 3.92 6.11
C THR A 85 -62.26 5.41 6.09
N ILE A 86 -61.56 6.08 5.18
CA ILE A 86 -61.62 7.51 4.97
C ILE A 86 -62.24 7.81 3.61
N VAL A 87 -63.00 8.88 3.53
CA VAL A 87 -63.80 9.27 2.35
C VAL A 87 -63.53 10.73 2.00
N ASN A 88 -63.47 10.98 0.72
CA ASN A 88 -63.35 12.34 0.17
C ASN A 88 -64.10 12.40 -1.17
N THR A 89 -64.18 13.59 -1.75
CA THR A 89 -64.71 13.81 -3.10
C THR A 89 -63.58 14.18 -4.03
N LEU A 90 -63.49 13.50 -5.17
CA LEU A 90 -62.51 13.79 -6.19
C LEU A 90 -62.69 15.19 -6.78
N PRO A 91 -61.66 15.88 -7.22
CA PRO A 91 -61.74 17.20 -7.84
C PRO A 91 -62.73 17.19 -9.01
N ARG A 92 -63.42 18.36 -9.18
CA ARG A 92 -64.39 18.55 -10.28
C ARG A 92 -63.78 18.55 -11.67
N LEU A 93 -62.48 18.84 -11.74
CA LEU A 93 -61.70 18.88 -12.99
C LEU A 93 -60.63 17.78 -12.92
N LEU A 94 -60.94 16.60 -13.42
CA LEU A 94 -59.97 15.52 -13.63
C LEU A 94 -59.76 15.31 -15.13
N ASN A 95 -58.50 15.22 -15.53
CA ASN A 95 -58.13 14.84 -16.86
C ASN A 95 -57.75 13.36 -16.96
N ASN A 96 -57.94 12.76 -18.11
CA ASN A 96 -57.46 11.41 -18.35
C ASN A 96 -55.94 11.33 -18.19
N GLY A 97 -55.46 10.26 -17.53
CA GLY A 97 -54.04 10.08 -17.22
C GLY A 97 -53.56 10.63 -15.88
N MET A 98 -54.46 11.32 -15.12
CA MET A 98 -54.17 11.64 -13.74
C MET A 98 -54.24 10.39 -12.86
N SER A 99 -53.49 10.39 -11.77
CA SER A 99 -53.40 9.31 -10.82
C SER A 99 -53.35 9.84 -9.40
N LEU A 100 -54.01 9.08 -8.49
CA LEU A 100 -53.89 9.27 -7.06
C LEU A 100 -52.68 8.43 -6.57
N MET A 101 -51.83 9.02 -5.80
CA MET A 101 -50.71 8.33 -5.12
C MET A 101 -50.99 8.27 -3.62
N VAL A 102 -50.93 7.06 -3.09
CA VAL A 102 -51.02 6.75 -1.65
C VAL A 102 -49.80 5.99 -1.21
N ARG A 103 -49.14 6.37 -0.14
CA ARG A 103 -48.02 5.62 0.44
C ARG A 103 -48.56 4.65 1.51
N SER A 104 -48.28 3.37 1.33
CA SER A 104 -48.45 2.33 2.38
C SER A 104 -47.19 2.31 3.27
N ASN A 105 -47.38 2.30 4.59
CA ASN A 105 -46.33 2.10 5.59
C ASN A 105 -46.42 0.67 6.18
N MET A 106 -46.30 -0.33 5.35
CA MET A 106 -46.47 -1.77 5.72
C MET A 106 -47.91 -2.11 6.06
N GLU A 107 -48.87 -1.38 5.54
CA GLU A 107 -50.31 -1.56 5.75
C GLU A 107 -50.99 -2.03 4.47
N ASP A 108 -52.10 -2.73 4.63
CA ASP A 108 -52.93 -3.04 3.48
C ASP A 108 -53.77 -1.81 3.11
N VAL A 109 -53.73 -1.42 1.84
CA VAL A 109 -54.42 -0.22 1.32
C VAL A 109 -55.31 -0.60 0.16
N TYR A 110 -56.57 -0.23 0.23
CA TYR A 110 -57.54 -0.40 -0.85
C TYR A 110 -58.13 0.95 -1.24
N VAL A 111 -58.19 1.22 -2.54
CA VAL A 111 -58.77 2.46 -3.09
C VAL A 111 -60.00 2.12 -3.90
N TYR A 112 -61.11 2.73 -3.52
CA TYR A 112 -62.41 2.59 -4.18
C TYR A 112 -62.79 3.95 -4.80
N VAL A 113 -63.33 3.91 -6.01
CA VAL A 113 -63.92 5.07 -6.69
C VAL A 113 -65.34 4.70 -7.06
N ASP A 114 -66.30 5.52 -6.64
CA ASP A 114 -67.74 5.30 -6.88
C ASP A 114 -68.17 3.87 -6.41
N GLY A 115 -67.70 3.46 -5.24
CA GLY A 115 -67.99 2.15 -4.61
C GLY A 115 -67.29 0.95 -5.23
N LYS A 116 -66.53 1.11 -6.34
CA LYS A 116 -65.81 0.04 -6.99
C LYS A 116 -64.32 0.06 -6.63
N ILE A 117 -63.76 -1.12 -6.33
CA ILE A 117 -62.31 -1.21 -6.10
C ILE A 117 -61.54 -0.86 -7.38
N ARG A 118 -60.62 0.07 -7.26
CA ARG A 118 -59.80 0.54 -8.38
C ARG A 118 -58.36 0.07 -8.31
N SER A 119 -57.81 0.02 -7.12
CA SER A 119 -56.47 -0.52 -6.85
C SER A 119 -56.38 -1.04 -5.42
N GLU A 120 -55.52 -2.02 -5.22
CA GLU A 120 -55.26 -2.59 -3.91
C GLU A 120 -53.77 -2.93 -3.76
N TYR A 121 -53.30 -2.82 -2.54
CA TYR A 121 -52.01 -3.28 -2.09
C TYR A 121 -52.19 -4.00 -0.77
N SER A 122 -52.24 -5.34 -0.82
CA SER A 122 -52.68 -6.17 0.31
C SER A 122 -51.90 -7.47 0.39
N THR A 123 -51.81 -8.00 1.61
CA THR A 123 -51.28 -9.35 1.89
C THR A 123 -52.32 -10.44 1.72
N GLU A 124 -53.61 -10.11 1.61
CA GLU A 124 -54.70 -11.13 1.57
C GLU A 124 -54.64 -12.06 0.36
N SER A 125 -53.94 -11.68 -0.70
CA SER A 125 -53.72 -12.49 -1.90
C SER A 125 -52.45 -13.35 -1.88
N MET A 126 -51.71 -13.36 -0.77
CA MET A 126 -50.40 -14.04 -0.68
C MET A 126 -50.53 -15.32 0.17
N GLU A 127 -50.51 -16.48 -0.47
CA GLU A 127 -50.67 -17.80 0.17
C GLU A 127 -49.51 -18.26 1.05
N TYR A 128 -48.29 -17.70 0.86
CA TYR A 128 -47.06 -18.12 1.57
C TYR A 128 -46.18 -16.95 1.93
N MET A 129 -45.67 -16.98 3.15
CA MET A 129 -44.53 -16.19 3.62
C MET A 129 -44.73 -14.66 3.76
N SER A 130 -45.90 -14.11 4.07
CA SER A 130 -45.93 -12.66 4.31
C SER A 130 -46.96 -12.19 5.33
N TYR A 131 -46.52 -12.09 6.56
CA TYR A 131 -47.27 -11.36 7.57
C TYR A 131 -47.19 -9.84 7.36
N TYR A 132 -46.07 -9.35 6.77
CA TYR A 132 -45.83 -7.95 6.52
C TYR A 132 -45.42 -7.69 5.07
N ILE A 133 -46.03 -6.67 4.44
CA ILE A 133 -45.60 -6.15 3.14
C ILE A 133 -44.66 -4.93 3.33
N PRO A 134 -43.68 -4.71 2.43
CA PRO A 134 -42.86 -3.51 2.48
C PRO A 134 -43.67 -2.25 2.19
N SER A 135 -43.22 -1.10 2.71
CA SER A 135 -43.84 0.17 2.34
C SER A 135 -43.74 0.41 0.82
N ALA A 136 -44.82 0.82 0.20
CA ALA A 136 -44.88 1.06 -1.23
C ALA A 136 -45.78 2.25 -1.57
N TYR A 137 -45.64 2.78 -2.77
CA TYR A 137 -46.52 3.76 -3.33
C TYR A 137 -47.58 3.04 -4.21
N LEU A 138 -48.85 3.09 -3.79
CA LEU A 138 -49.98 2.68 -4.59
C LEU A 138 -50.40 3.82 -5.50
N VAL A 139 -50.32 3.59 -6.81
CA VAL A 139 -50.69 4.56 -7.83
C VAL A 139 -52.02 4.12 -8.48
N THR A 140 -53.06 4.86 -8.26
CA THR A 140 -54.43 4.59 -8.75
C THR A 140 -54.75 5.51 -9.93
N THR A 141 -54.97 4.93 -11.11
CA THR A 141 -55.35 5.72 -12.29
C THR A 141 -56.75 6.28 -12.15
N LEU A 142 -56.94 7.55 -12.43
CA LEU A 142 -58.18 8.28 -12.44
C LEU A 142 -58.55 8.65 -13.88
N TYR A 143 -59.87 8.73 -14.12
CA TYR A 143 -60.41 9.10 -15.42
C TYR A 143 -61.22 10.38 -15.29
N SER A 144 -61.43 11.11 -16.40
CA SER A 144 -62.26 12.28 -16.43
C SER A 144 -63.69 12.03 -15.97
N SER A 145 -64.19 10.80 -16.21
CA SER A 145 -65.51 10.31 -15.72
C SER A 145 -65.62 10.16 -14.21
N ASP A 146 -64.50 10.23 -13.48
CA ASP A 146 -64.46 10.11 -12.02
C ASP A 146 -64.55 11.51 -11.33
N SER A 147 -64.60 12.58 -12.09
CA SER A 147 -64.74 13.96 -11.59
C SER A 147 -65.90 14.12 -10.66
N GLY A 148 -65.64 14.66 -9.45
CA GLY A 148 -66.73 14.88 -8.43
C GLY A 148 -67.29 13.66 -7.78
N LYS A 149 -66.79 12.43 -8.10
CA LYS A 149 -67.24 11.21 -7.46
C LYS A 149 -66.59 10.98 -6.10
N GLU A 150 -67.23 10.14 -5.29
CA GLU A 150 -66.70 9.68 -4.01
C GLU A 150 -65.47 8.82 -4.21
N ILE A 151 -64.39 9.14 -3.48
CA ILE A 151 -63.26 8.27 -3.31
C ILE A 151 -63.19 7.77 -1.88
N ARG A 152 -62.93 6.49 -1.72
CA ARG A 152 -62.85 5.84 -0.43
C ARG A 152 -61.51 5.11 -0.34
N VAL A 153 -60.76 5.40 0.72
CA VAL A 153 -59.48 4.68 1.00
C VAL A 153 -59.63 3.91 2.29
N VAL A 154 -59.39 2.60 2.20
CA VAL A 154 -59.44 1.68 3.33
C VAL A 154 -58.02 1.28 3.68
N VAL A 155 -57.63 1.51 4.93
CA VAL A 155 -56.34 1.12 5.45
C VAL A 155 -56.51 0.12 6.57
N LYS A 156 -55.83 -1.05 6.47
CA LYS A 156 -55.76 -2.03 7.54
C LYS A 156 -54.37 -1.97 8.16
N PHE A 157 -54.30 -1.59 9.43
CA PHE A 157 -53.04 -1.40 10.17
C PHE A 157 -52.52 -2.74 10.68
N LYS A 158 -51.21 -2.94 10.57
CA LYS A 158 -50.48 -4.07 11.14
C LYS A 158 -49.47 -3.67 12.17
N THR A 159 -48.76 -2.54 11.94
CA THR A 159 -47.69 -2.03 12.82
C THR A 159 -47.84 -0.58 13.13
N ASN A 160 -47.85 0.28 12.14
CA ASN A 160 -47.94 1.73 12.28
C ASN A 160 -49.42 2.15 12.03
N ARG A 161 -49.88 3.11 12.79
CA ARG A 161 -51.25 3.64 12.68
C ARG A 161 -51.20 5.02 12.06
N ILE A 162 -50.68 5.12 10.82
CA ILE A 162 -50.54 6.40 10.11
C ILE A 162 -51.14 6.27 8.73
N VAL A 163 -52.09 7.13 8.41
CA VAL A 163 -52.50 7.36 7.02
C VAL A 163 -51.62 8.48 6.47
N ASN A 164 -50.82 8.14 5.47
CA ASN A 164 -49.85 9.06 4.88
C ASN A 164 -50.52 10.11 3.99
N ASP A 165 -49.71 11.11 3.57
CA ASP A 165 -50.06 12.10 2.59
C ASP A 165 -50.49 11.47 1.26
N MET A 166 -51.45 12.09 0.59
CA MET A 166 -51.92 11.70 -0.72
C MET A 166 -51.73 12.85 -1.72
N SER A 167 -51.46 12.50 -2.96
CA SER A 167 -51.33 13.50 -4.02
C SER A 167 -51.97 13.01 -5.31
N ILE A 168 -52.49 13.96 -6.07
CA ILE A 168 -53.07 13.73 -7.40
C ILE A 168 -52.24 14.50 -8.42
N SER A 169 -51.85 13.82 -9.49
CA SER A 169 -51.18 14.46 -10.63
C SER A 169 -51.20 13.52 -11.84
N TYR A 170 -50.64 13.98 -12.95
CA TYR A 170 -50.39 13.10 -14.08
C TYR A 170 -49.42 11.94 -13.67
N GLY A 171 -49.68 10.76 -14.22
CA GLY A 171 -48.92 9.55 -13.84
C GLY A 171 -47.40 9.70 -13.93
N ASN A 172 -46.90 10.44 -14.91
CA ASN A 172 -45.47 10.73 -15.04
C ASN A 172 -44.92 11.54 -13.85
N ASN A 173 -45.66 12.55 -13.38
CA ASN A 173 -45.25 13.39 -12.26
C ASN A 173 -45.25 12.62 -10.94
N VAL A 174 -46.21 11.73 -10.76
CA VAL A 174 -46.28 10.85 -9.60
C VAL A 174 -45.04 9.97 -9.51
N TRP A 175 -44.67 9.31 -10.60
CA TRP A 175 -43.49 8.46 -10.64
C TRP A 175 -42.18 9.26 -10.50
N PHE A 176 -42.13 10.48 -11.08
CA PHE A 176 -40.98 11.36 -10.88
C PHE A 176 -40.77 11.74 -9.42
N LYS A 177 -41.88 12.06 -8.70
CA LYS A 177 -41.81 12.32 -7.25
C LYS A 177 -41.28 11.15 -6.46
N VAL A 178 -41.71 9.93 -6.76
CA VAL A 178 -41.21 8.68 -6.13
C VAL A 178 -39.72 8.49 -6.36
N ILE A 179 -39.24 8.74 -7.57
CA ILE A 179 -37.82 8.61 -7.94
C ILE A 179 -37.00 9.73 -7.28
N LYS A 180 -37.44 10.98 -7.35
CA LYS A 180 -36.75 12.16 -6.81
C LYS A 180 -36.48 12.04 -5.31
N ASN A 181 -37.44 11.51 -4.53
CA ASN A 181 -37.32 11.39 -3.08
C ASN A 181 -36.18 10.48 -2.58
N GLY A 182 -35.61 9.64 -3.44
CA GLY A 182 -34.49 8.77 -3.07
C GLY A 182 -33.30 8.84 -4.03
N LEU A 183 -33.36 9.75 -5.02
CA LEU A 183 -32.47 9.74 -6.18
C LEU A 183 -30.99 9.74 -5.80
N TRP A 184 -30.57 10.66 -4.93
CA TRP A 184 -29.16 10.81 -4.56
C TRP A 184 -28.62 9.62 -3.76
N VAL A 185 -29.43 9.06 -2.86
CA VAL A 185 -29.04 7.87 -2.10
C VAL A 185 -28.92 6.67 -3.04
N ASN A 186 -29.85 6.54 -3.98
CA ASN A 186 -29.83 5.44 -4.94
C ASN A 186 -28.62 5.54 -5.90
N ILE A 187 -28.32 6.75 -6.42
CA ILE A 187 -27.13 6.95 -7.25
C ILE A 187 -25.86 6.65 -6.45
N SER A 188 -25.74 7.15 -5.23
CA SER A 188 -24.58 6.87 -4.39
C SER A 188 -24.43 5.38 -4.09
N ALA A 189 -25.52 4.68 -3.80
CA ALA A 189 -25.51 3.23 -3.57
C ALA A 189 -25.09 2.46 -4.82
N ILE A 190 -25.57 2.84 -6.01
CA ILE A 190 -25.16 2.20 -7.28
C ILE A 190 -23.66 2.42 -7.53
N ILE A 191 -23.15 3.64 -7.33
CA ILE A 191 -21.72 3.93 -7.50
C ILE A 191 -20.88 3.10 -6.53
N VAL A 192 -21.25 3.08 -5.24
CA VAL A 192 -20.52 2.30 -4.22
C VAL A 192 -20.59 0.81 -4.51
N CYS A 193 -21.73 0.30 -5.01
CA CYS A 193 -21.88 -1.07 -5.45
C CYS A 193 -20.92 -1.41 -6.61
N ALA A 194 -20.87 -0.56 -7.61
CA ALA A 194 -19.97 -0.72 -8.75
C ALA A 194 -18.49 -0.70 -8.33
N LEU A 195 -18.10 0.22 -7.45
CA LEU A 195 -16.75 0.27 -6.88
C LEU A 195 -16.43 -1.00 -6.09
N GLY A 196 -17.38 -1.50 -5.28
CA GLY A 196 -17.25 -2.77 -4.56
C GLY A 196 -17.06 -3.96 -5.50
N ALA A 197 -17.82 -4.00 -6.61
CA ALA A 197 -17.68 -5.04 -7.62
C ALA A 197 -16.31 -4.98 -8.32
N VAL A 198 -15.81 -3.79 -8.65
CA VAL A 198 -14.47 -3.61 -9.23
C VAL A 198 -13.40 -4.11 -8.25
N LEU A 199 -13.46 -3.72 -6.97
CA LEU A 199 -12.52 -4.21 -5.94
C LEU A 199 -12.56 -5.74 -5.81
N PHE A 200 -13.74 -6.33 -5.80
CA PHE A 200 -13.91 -7.77 -5.70
C PHE A 200 -13.32 -8.48 -6.92
N VAL A 201 -13.70 -8.06 -8.14
CA VAL A 201 -13.25 -8.69 -9.39
C VAL A 201 -11.74 -8.54 -9.55
N THR A 202 -11.19 -7.34 -9.36
CA THR A 202 -9.73 -7.12 -9.46
C THR A 202 -8.97 -8.00 -8.47
N SER A 203 -9.49 -8.17 -7.25
CA SER A 203 -8.85 -9.03 -6.24
C SER A 203 -8.72 -10.50 -6.66
N LEU A 204 -9.57 -11.01 -7.55
CA LEU A 204 -9.50 -12.39 -8.04
C LEU A 204 -8.29 -12.62 -8.96
N PHE A 205 -7.76 -11.57 -9.60
CA PHE A 205 -6.64 -11.66 -10.55
C PHE A 205 -5.25 -11.48 -9.88
N PHE A 206 -5.18 -10.88 -8.69
CA PHE A 206 -3.90 -10.53 -8.06
C PHE A 206 -3.35 -11.56 -7.05
N GLY A 207 -3.93 -12.76 -6.97
CA GLY A 207 -3.41 -13.86 -6.16
C GLY A 207 -3.74 -13.77 -4.66
N ASN A 208 -3.13 -14.67 -3.86
CA ASN A 208 -3.48 -14.88 -2.44
C ASN A 208 -2.65 -14.05 -1.45
N SER A 209 -2.18 -12.86 -1.80
CA SER A 209 -1.53 -12.01 -0.80
C SER A 209 -2.55 -11.50 0.23
N PHE A 210 -2.10 -11.30 1.46
CA PHE A 210 -2.90 -10.78 2.58
C PHE A 210 -3.68 -9.49 2.21
N ARG A 211 -3.06 -8.57 1.46
CA ARG A 211 -3.67 -7.32 1.00
C ARG A 211 -4.85 -7.56 0.05
N VAL A 212 -4.76 -8.60 -0.76
CA VAL A 212 -5.82 -9.01 -1.68
C VAL A 212 -7.03 -9.54 -0.91
N GLY A 213 -6.82 -10.25 0.21
CA GLY A 213 -7.88 -10.73 1.09
C GLY A 213 -8.75 -9.59 1.65
N ALA A 214 -8.12 -8.55 2.20
CA ALA A 214 -8.82 -7.39 2.72
C ALA A 214 -9.61 -6.64 1.64
N THR A 215 -9.01 -6.41 0.46
CA THR A 215 -9.66 -5.73 -0.68
C THR A 215 -10.87 -6.52 -1.19
N LYS A 216 -10.73 -7.86 -1.29
CA LYS A 216 -11.82 -8.76 -1.68
C LYS A 216 -13.00 -8.66 -0.71
N ASN A 217 -12.73 -8.78 0.58
CA ASN A 217 -13.77 -8.76 1.61
C ASN A 217 -14.44 -7.39 1.73
N LEU A 218 -13.67 -6.29 1.53
CA LEU A 218 -14.23 -4.94 1.43
C LEU A 218 -15.20 -4.83 0.24
N GLY A 219 -14.82 -5.33 -0.93
CA GLY A 219 -15.68 -5.34 -2.11
C GLY A 219 -17.01 -6.07 -1.86
N LEU A 220 -16.95 -7.24 -1.23
CA LEU A 220 -18.14 -8.00 -0.84
C LEU A 220 -19.03 -7.24 0.16
N LEU A 221 -18.44 -6.64 1.18
CA LEU A 221 -19.14 -5.81 2.18
C LEU A 221 -19.85 -4.62 1.53
N MET A 222 -19.14 -3.89 0.64
CA MET A 222 -19.70 -2.76 -0.09
C MET A 222 -20.89 -3.17 -0.95
N MET A 223 -20.75 -4.25 -1.73
CA MET A 223 -21.84 -4.78 -2.57
C MET A 223 -23.04 -5.19 -1.70
N ASN A 224 -22.81 -5.92 -0.62
CA ASN A 224 -23.88 -6.39 0.26
C ASN A 224 -24.70 -5.25 0.87
N ILE A 225 -24.01 -4.25 1.46
CA ILE A 225 -24.68 -3.12 2.11
C ILE A 225 -25.43 -2.26 1.07
N THR A 226 -24.83 -1.99 -0.08
CA THR A 226 -25.45 -1.15 -1.10
C THR A 226 -26.63 -1.83 -1.77
N LEU A 227 -26.57 -3.15 -1.99
CA LEU A 227 -27.73 -3.94 -2.43
C LEU A 227 -28.86 -3.91 -1.37
N TRP A 228 -28.52 -3.96 -0.09
CA TRP A 228 -29.49 -3.76 0.98
C TRP A 228 -30.13 -2.37 0.90
N VAL A 229 -29.35 -1.29 0.81
CA VAL A 229 -29.88 0.07 0.67
C VAL A 229 -30.81 0.19 -0.56
N LEU A 230 -30.41 -0.37 -1.70
CA LEU A 230 -31.24 -0.38 -2.91
C LEU A 230 -32.53 -1.20 -2.75
N SER A 231 -32.45 -2.31 -2.03
CA SER A 231 -33.63 -3.16 -1.76
C SER A 231 -34.64 -2.52 -0.78
N GLU A 232 -34.18 -1.59 0.07
CA GLU A 232 -35.06 -0.79 0.94
C GLU A 232 -35.56 0.52 0.26
N SER A 233 -34.95 0.88 -0.86
CA SER A 233 -35.32 2.11 -1.59
C SER A 233 -36.67 1.97 -2.31
N THR A 234 -37.22 3.11 -2.71
CA THR A 234 -38.44 3.17 -3.54
C THR A 234 -38.23 2.56 -4.93
N LEU A 235 -36.98 2.49 -5.41
CA LEU A 235 -36.66 1.88 -6.72
C LEU A 235 -36.96 0.39 -6.79
N ARG A 236 -37.02 -0.32 -5.66
CA ARG A 236 -37.36 -1.73 -5.65
C ARG A 236 -38.69 -2.06 -6.33
N GLN A 237 -39.68 -1.12 -6.29
CA GLN A 237 -40.98 -1.29 -6.94
C GLN A 237 -40.87 -1.43 -8.47
N PHE A 238 -39.82 -0.89 -9.08
CA PHE A 238 -39.56 -1.01 -10.51
C PHE A 238 -38.80 -2.31 -10.87
N ILE A 239 -38.07 -2.89 -9.88
CA ILE A 239 -37.23 -4.07 -10.10
C ILE A 239 -37.98 -5.35 -9.76
N PHE A 240 -38.71 -5.36 -8.64
CA PHE A 240 -39.39 -6.56 -8.12
C PHE A 240 -40.88 -6.46 -8.34
N HIS A 241 -41.43 -7.36 -9.16
CA HIS A 241 -42.88 -7.46 -9.38
C HIS A 241 -43.63 -7.99 -8.13
N ARG A 242 -42.89 -8.66 -7.23
CA ARG A 242 -43.45 -9.22 -5.97
C ARG A 242 -42.79 -8.50 -4.79
N PRO A 243 -43.51 -7.66 -4.06
CA PRO A 243 -42.96 -6.92 -2.93
C PRO A 243 -42.39 -7.79 -1.80
N SER A 244 -43.03 -8.96 -1.54
CA SER A 244 -42.54 -9.93 -0.55
C SER A 244 -41.14 -10.41 -0.84
N LEU A 245 -40.83 -10.75 -2.10
CA LEU A 245 -39.52 -11.24 -2.49
C LEU A 245 -38.42 -10.19 -2.22
N SER A 246 -38.65 -8.90 -2.51
CA SER A 246 -37.70 -7.83 -2.25
C SER A 246 -37.39 -7.70 -0.76
N ARG A 247 -38.37 -7.97 0.09
CA ARG A 247 -38.23 -7.86 1.54
C ARG A 247 -37.38 -9.00 2.13
N TYR A 248 -37.65 -10.26 1.71
CA TYR A 248 -36.77 -11.36 2.09
C TYR A 248 -35.33 -11.17 1.67
N PHE A 249 -35.14 -10.69 0.44
CA PHE A 249 -33.81 -10.34 -0.06
C PHE A 249 -33.12 -9.28 0.83
N SER A 250 -33.85 -8.21 1.20
CA SER A 250 -33.36 -7.18 2.11
C SER A 250 -32.94 -7.77 3.47
N TYR A 251 -33.73 -8.64 4.06
CA TYR A 251 -33.42 -9.23 5.37
C TYR A 251 -32.15 -10.09 5.34
N PHE A 252 -31.97 -10.93 4.33
CA PHE A 252 -30.76 -11.71 4.18
C PHE A 252 -29.51 -10.83 4.02
N LEU A 253 -29.62 -9.74 3.29
CA LEU A 253 -28.50 -8.79 3.13
C LEU A 253 -28.14 -8.13 4.47
N VAL A 254 -29.12 -7.76 5.30
CA VAL A 254 -28.86 -7.19 6.64
C VAL A 254 -28.18 -8.21 7.55
N GLU A 255 -28.64 -9.46 7.54
CA GLU A 255 -28.05 -10.52 8.35
C GLU A 255 -26.58 -10.75 8.03
N LEU A 256 -26.17 -10.63 6.75
CA LEU A 256 -24.81 -10.84 6.30
C LEU A 256 -23.84 -9.70 6.67
N ILE A 257 -24.33 -8.50 7.03
CA ILE A 257 -23.47 -7.32 7.30
C ILE A 257 -22.43 -7.63 8.37
N GLY A 258 -22.84 -8.24 9.48
CA GLY A 258 -21.94 -8.56 10.60
C GLY A 258 -20.82 -9.52 10.21
N ALA A 259 -21.16 -10.61 9.52
CA ALA A 259 -20.18 -11.59 9.07
C ALA A 259 -19.20 -11.01 8.08
N LEU A 260 -19.66 -10.29 7.04
CA LEU A 260 -18.78 -9.66 6.05
C LEU A 260 -17.89 -8.56 6.65
N SER A 261 -18.41 -7.83 7.65
CA SER A 261 -17.59 -6.86 8.40
C SER A 261 -16.50 -7.57 9.21
N CYS A 262 -16.81 -8.69 9.88
CA CYS A 262 -15.83 -9.50 10.61
C CYS A 262 -14.76 -10.05 9.68
N MET A 263 -15.14 -10.61 8.53
CA MET A 263 -14.20 -11.11 7.52
C MET A 263 -13.23 -10.01 7.04
N TYR A 264 -13.73 -8.81 6.80
CA TYR A 264 -12.89 -7.70 6.38
C TYR A 264 -11.96 -7.24 7.51
N PHE A 265 -12.48 -7.06 8.73
CA PHE A 265 -11.68 -6.60 9.87
C PHE A 265 -10.62 -7.62 10.30
N ASP A 266 -10.92 -8.91 10.23
CA ASP A 266 -9.94 -9.97 10.51
C ASP A 266 -8.74 -9.88 9.57
N GLU A 267 -8.96 -9.70 8.28
CA GLU A 267 -7.89 -9.53 7.30
C GLU A 267 -7.09 -8.22 7.54
N VAL A 268 -7.74 -7.09 7.84
CA VAL A 268 -7.05 -5.83 8.13
C VAL A 268 -6.21 -5.93 9.40
N GLN A 269 -6.66 -6.67 10.42
CA GLN A 269 -5.97 -6.90 11.68
C GLN A 269 -5.00 -8.10 11.62
N HIS A 270 -4.56 -8.50 10.43
CA HIS A 270 -3.56 -9.57 10.20
C HIS A 270 -3.94 -10.89 10.87
N ARG A 271 -5.25 -11.20 10.94
CA ARG A 271 -5.82 -12.42 11.56
C ARG A 271 -5.44 -12.64 13.02
N VAL A 272 -4.99 -11.58 13.73
CA VAL A 272 -4.63 -11.66 15.15
C VAL A 272 -5.81 -12.11 16.01
N TYR A 273 -7.03 -11.72 15.62
CA TYR A 273 -8.26 -12.05 16.34
C TYR A 273 -9.12 -13.10 15.61
N HIS A 274 -8.52 -13.86 14.69
CA HIS A 274 -9.19 -14.80 13.80
C HIS A 274 -10.20 -15.72 14.52
N LYS A 275 -9.82 -16.32 15.65
CA LYS A 275 -10.71 -17.20 16.43
C LYS A 275 -11.98 -16.47 16.93
N ARG A 276 -11.87 -15.19 17.31
CA ARG A 276 -13.02 -14.40 17.76
C ARG A 276 -13.97 -14.10 16.60
N TYR A 277 -13.43 -13.67 15.48
CA TYR A 277 -14.20 -13.36 14.28
C TYR A 277 -14.83 -14.62 13.69
N LEU A 278 -14.12 -15.73 13.63
CA LEU A 278 -14.67 -17.01 13.16
C LEU A 278 -15.87 -17.49 13.98
N VAL A 279 -15.84 -17.31 15.30
CA VAL A 279 -16.99 -17.62 16.17
C VAL A 279 -18.18 -16.72 15.83
N LEU A 280 -17.97 -15.42 15.64
CA LEU A 280 -19.04 -14.48 15.28
C LEU A 280 -19.64 -14.80 13.89
N GLU A 281 -18.80 -15.08 12.90
CA GLU A 281 -19.21 -15.52 11.57
C GLU A 281 -20.05 -16.80 11.63
N GLY A 282 -19.61 -17.77 12.44
CA GLY A 282 -20.36 -19.02 12.68
C GLY A 282 -21.71 -18.78 13.34
N LEU A 283 -21.79 -17.83 14.31
CA LEU A 283 -23.06 -17.46 14.94
C LEU A 283 -24.02 -16.78 13.95
N VAL A 284 -23.51 -15.88 13.12
CA VAL A 284 -24.32 -15.22 12.06
C VAL A 284 -24.84 -16.25 11.07
N LEU A 285 -23.98 -17.15 10.57
CA LEU A 285 -24.42 -18.21 9.65
C LEU A 285 -25.44 -19.16 10.29
N GLY A 286 -25.21 -19.54 11.54
CA GLY A 286 -26.15 -20.34 12.30
C GLY A 286 -27.49 -19.65 12.45
N GLN A 287 -27.51 -18.36 12.77
CA GLN A 287 -28.74 -17.54 12.84
C GLN A 287 -29.50 -17.52 11.51
N ILE A 288 -28.79 -17.30 10.38
CA ILE A 288 -29.38 -17.30 9.04
C ILE A 288 -30.07 -18.66 8.76
N ILE A 289 -29.38 -19.77 9.03
CA ILE A 289 -29.92 -21.12 8.81
C ILE A 289 -31.16 -21.33 9.67
N ILE A 290 -31.09 -20.96 10.96
CA ILE A 290 -32.22 -21.08 11.87
C ILE A 290 -33.42 -20.25 11.37
N ASN A 291 -33.17 -19.00 10.95
CA ASN A 291 -34.23 -18.13 10.44
C ASN A 291 -34.90 -18.72 9.19
N ILE A 292 -34.14 -19.29 8.27
CA ILE A 292 -34.67 -19.96 7.08
C ILE A 292 -35.58 -21.16 7.50
N LEU A 293 -35.08 -22.00 8.40
CA LEU A 293 -35.83 -23.18 8.85
C LEU A 293 -37.12 -22.80 9.58
N LEU A 294 -37.09 -21.81 10.46
CA LEU A 294 -38.26 -21.32 11.18
C LEU A 294 -39.31 -20.70 10.25
N THR A 295 -38.86 -19.96 9.24
CA THR A 295 -39.73 -19.34 8.24
C THR A 295 -40.35 -20.42 7.32
N MET A 296 -39.55 -21.39 6.85
CA MET A 296 -40.08 -22.51 6.04
C MET A 296 -41.03 -23.37 6.82
N GLY A 297 -40.81 -23.54 8.13
CA GLY A 297 -41.72 -24.28 9.04
C GLY A 297 -43.00 -23.52 9.41
N GLY A 298 -43.13 -22.24 8.99
CA GLY A 298 -44.29 -21.41 9.33
C GLY A 298 -44.39 -21.03 10.82
N ILE A 299 -43.28 -21.20 11.59
CA ILE A 299 -43.27 -20.96 13.04
C ILE A 299 -43.07 -19.45 13.33
N PHE A 300 -42.11 -18.82 12.61
CA PHE A 300 -41.84 -17.40 12.70
C PHE A 300 -41.56 -16.82 11.31
N ASP A 301 -41.95 -15.57 11.09
CA ASP A 301 -41.55 -14.80 9.91
C ASP A 301 -40.18 -14.20 10.16
N LEU A 302 -39.35 -14.03 9.10
CA LEU A 302 -38.06 -13.35 9.13
C LEU A 302 -38.10 -11.97 9.81
N TYR A 303 -39.20 -11.24 9.72
CA TYR A 303 -39.41 -9.99 10.43
C TYR A 303 -39.31 -10.11 11.95
N GLN A 304 -39.89 -11.18 12.50
CA GLN A 304 -39.96 -11.41 13.96
C GLN A 304 -38.58 -11.76 14.52
N THR A 305 -37.69 -12.36 13.71
CA THR A 305 -36.32 -12.73 14.08
C THR A 305 -35.31 -11.62 13.82
N MET A 306 -35.72 -10.55 13.11
CA MET A 306 -34.85 -9.44 12.72
C MET A 306 -34.16 -8.77 13.92
N ALA A 307 -34.83 -8.67 15.06
CA ALA A 307 -34.26 -8.08 16.27
C ALA A 307 -33.01 -8.86 16.75
N ILE A 308 -33.02 -10.19 16.61
CA ILE A 308 -31.90 -11.06 16.99
C ILE A 308 -30.72 -10.80 16.06
N SER A 309 -30.96 -10.71 14.75
CA SER A 309 -29.94 -10.40 13.75
C SER A 309 -29.33 -9.02 13.97
N GLN A 310 -30.13 -8.00 14.34
CA GLN A 310 -29.63 -6.67 14.68
C GLN A 310 -28.74 -6.69 15.95
N VAL A 311 -29.13 -7.43 16.99
CA VAL A 311 -28.31 -7.60 18.19
C VAL A 311 -26.99 -8.29 17.85
N LEU A 312 -27.01 -9.32 17.00
CA LEU A 312 -25.80 -10.02 16.59
C LEU A 312 -24.85 -9.11 15.77
N ASN A 313 -25.39 -8.31 14.86
CA ASN A 313 -24.62 -7.29 14.14
C ASN A 313 -24.00 -6.26 15.10
N ALA A 314 -24.75 -5.84 16.13
CA ALA A 314 -24.22 -4.95 17.17
C ALA A 314 -23.09 -5.60 17.98
N VAL A 315 -23.19 -6.89 18.30
CA VAL A 315 -22.13 -7.66 18.96
C VAL A 315 -20.88 -7.72 18.07
N CYS A 316 -21.03 -7.98 16.77
CA CYS A 316 -19.92 -7.93 15.82
C CYS A 316 -19.22 -6.57 15.83
N ALA A 317 -19.98 -5.47 15.82
CA ALA A 317 -19.44 -4.11 15.88
C ALA A 317 -18.71 -3.84 17.21
N ILE A 318 -19.28 -4.24 18.35
CA ILE A 318 -18.66 -4.06 19.68
C ILE A 318 -17.34 -4.82 19.78
N VAL A 319 -17.31 -6.10 19.34
CA VAL A 319 -16.08 -6.90 19.35
C VAL A 319 -15.01 -6.28 18.47
N SER A 320 -15.40 -5.76 17.31
CA SER A 320 -14.48 -5.06 16.40
C SER A 320 -13.90 -3.80 17.03
N ILE A 321 -14.71 -2.99 17.72
CA ILE A 321 -14.25 -1.82 18.48
C ILE A 321 -13.26 -2.23 19.59
N VAL A 322 -13.58 -3.28 20.35
CA VAL A 322 -12.70 -3.80 21.42
C VAL A 322 -11.36 -4.27 20.86
N ASN A 323 -11.37 -4.94 19.70
CA ASN A 323 -10.15 -5.39 19.02
C ASN A 323 -9.31 -4.19 18.55
N ILE A 324 -9.92 -3.17 17.92
CA ILE A 324 -9.22 -1.93 17.52
C ILE A 324 -8.63 -1.23 18.74
N PHE A 325 -9.37 -1.11 19.85
CA PHE A 325 -8.89 -0.49 21.07
C PHE A 325 -7.73 -1.27 21.70
N THR A 326 -7.76 -2.60 21.60
CA THR A 326 -6.65 -3.46 22.05
C THR A 326 -5.40 -3.22 21.20
N ASP A 327 -5.56 -3.07 19.86
CA ASP A 327 -4.46 -2.76 18.95
C ASP A 327 -3.87 -1.35 19.18
N ILE A 328 -4.71 -0.39 19.57
CA ILE A 328 -4.23 0.95 19.99
C ILE A 328 -3.33 0.82 21.23
N ARG A 329 -3.77 0.07 22.26
CA ARG A 329 -3.00 -0.14 23.49
C ARG A 329 -1.69 -0.90 23.26
N THR A 330 -1.71 -1.89 22.37
CA THR A 330 -0.53 -2.71 22.03
C THR A 330 0.34 -2.10 20.92
N LYS A 331 0.00 -0.91 20.44
CA LYS A 331 0.65 -0.20 19.32
C LYS A 331 0.61 -0.92 17.97
N ARG A 332 -0.10 -2.04 17.82
CA ARG A 332 -0.28 -2.76 16.55
C ARG A 332 -1.06 -1.95 15.52
N VAL A 333 -1.92 -1.04 15.96
CA VAL A 333 -2.67 -0.15 15.06
C VAL A 333 -1.77 0.63 14.11
N ARG A 334 -0.47 0.78 14.41
CA ARG A 334 0.50 1.44 13.52
C ARG A 334 0.64 0.77 12.14
N GLU A 335 0.32 -0.51 12.03
CA GLU A 335 0.40 -1.27 10.79
C GLU A 335 -0.77 -0.96 9.85
N TYR A 336 -1.92 -0.51 10.37
CA TYR A 336 -3.12 -0.21 9.59
C TYR A 336 -3.86 1.06 10.08
N HIS A 337 -3.14 2.04 10.61
CA HIS A 337 -3.70 3.20 11.32
C HIS A 337 -4.69 4.02 10.48
N ILE A 338 -4.44 4.18 9.17
CA ILE A 338 -5.34 4.91 8.27
C ILE A 338 -6.64 4.13 8.09
N THR A 339 -6.53 2.82 7.83
CA THR A 339 -7.70 1.94 7.72
C THR A 339 -8.47 1.86 9.03
N ALA A 340 -7.79 1.86 10.20
CA ALA A 340 -8.45 1.86 11.51
C ALA A 340 -9.36 3.07 11.69
N VAL A 341 -8.94 4.24 11.25
CA VAL A 341 -9.80 5.45 11.24
C VAL A 341 -11.03 5.22 10.37
N GLY A 342 -10.86 4.69 9.16
CA GLY A 342 -11.96 4.33 8.27
C GLY A 342 -12.94 3.33 8.89
N MET A 343 -12.42 2.30 9.59
CA MET A 343 -13.24 1.28 10.29
C MET A 343 -14.10 1.94 11.38
N ILE A 344 -13.53 2.84 12.19
CA ILE A 344 -14.27 3.56 13.23
C ILE A 344 -15.36 4.43 12.62
N PHE A 345 -15.07 5.18 11.55
CA PHE A 345 -16.07 5.99 10.85
C PHE A 345 -17.19 5.13 10.24
N PHE A 346 -16.86 4.00 9.66
CA PHE A 346 -17.85 3.07 9.12
C PHE A 346 -18.78 2.52 10.21
N ILE A 347 -18.22 2.04 11.33
CA ILE A 347 -19.03 1.53 12.45
C ILE A 347 -19.93 2.64 13.01
N PHE A 348 -19.40 3.86 13.18
CA PHE A 348 -20.18 4.99 13.65
C PHE A 348 -21.30 5.36 12.68
N SER A 349 -21.03 5.37 11.36
CA SER A 349 -22.03 5.64 10.33
C SER A 349 -23.14 4.56 10.32
N ALA A 350 -22.77 3.29 10.53
CA ALA A 350 -23.74 2.21 10.63
C ALA A 350 -24.64 2.36 11.86
N ILE A 351 -24.05 2.67 13.03
CA ILE A 351 -24.82 2.92 14.26
C ILE A 351 -25.78 4.10 14.07
N LEU A 352 -25.33 5.20 13.48
CA LEU A 352 -26.17 6.36 13.21
C LEU A 352 -27.32 6.03 12.23
N GLU A 353 -27.04 5.20 11.21
CA GLU A 353 -28.06 4.79 10.24
C GLU A 353 -29.15 3.94 10.91
N PHE A 354 -28.76 2.94 11.69
CA PHE A 354 -29.70 2.07 12.41
C PHE A 354 -30.49 2.83 13.49
N ALA A 355 -29.83 3.68 14.27
CA ALA A 355 -30.49 4.52 15.26
C ALA A 355 -31.47 5.49 14.60
N GLY A 356 -31.05 6.16 13.54
CA GLY A 356 -31.88 7.08 12.79
C GLY A 356 -33.12 6.43 12.18
N TYR A 357 -32.97 5.18 11.68
CA TYR A 357 -34.07 4.38 11.19
C TYR A 357 -35.08 4.03 12.31
N HIS A 358 -34.57 3.56 13.45
CA HIS A 358 -35.40 3.14 14.58
C HIS A 358 -36.16 4.31 15.25
N PHE A 359 -35.49 5.44 15.41
CA PHE A 359 -36.09 6.64 16.04
C PHE A 359 -36.77 7.60 15.07
N GLY A 360 -36.80 7.29 13.77
CA GLY A 360 -37.41 8.15 12.74
C GLY A 360 -36.75 9.53 12.61
N MET A 361 -35.47 9.64 13.01
CA MET A 361 -34.78 10.95 13.07
C MET A 361 -34.38 11.51 11.71
N PHE A 362 -34.38 10.68 10.66
CA PHE A 362 -33.84 11.06 9.35
C PHE A 362 -34.78 10.68 8.19
N SER A 363 -34.90 11.59 7.24
CA SER A 363 -35.74 11.39 6.04
C SER A 363 -35.10 10.52 4.96
N SER A 364 -33.74 10.38 4.96
CA SER A 364 -33.00 9.62 3.94
C SER A 364 -32.32 8.39 4.57
N PHE A 365 -32.80 7.22 4.22
CA PHE A 365 -32.22 5.94 4.62
C PHE A 365 -31.08 5.54 3.68
N GLY A 366 -29.95 5.06 4.24
CA GLY A 366 -28.80 4.52 3.50
C GLY A 366 -27.70 5.54 3.17
N ALA A 367 -27.97 6.83 3.27
CA ALA A 367 -26.97 7.85 2.90
C ALA A 367 -25.72 7.81 3.76
N ARG A 368 -25.86 7.68 5.07
CA ARG A 368 -24.74 7.72 6.02
C ARG A 368 -23.88 6.48 5.94
N ILE A 369 -24.49 5.33 5.83
CA ILE A 369 -23.75 4.08 5.70
C ILE A 369 -22.99 4.01 4.37
N CYS A 370 -23.55 4.50 3.27
CA CYS A 370 -22.83 4.64 1.99
C CYS A 370 -21.64 5.59 2.13
N THR A 371 -21.80 6.72 2.84
CA THR A 371 -20.70 7.64 3.12
C THR A 371 -19.60 6.97 3.97
N GLY A 372 -19.99 6.23 5.02
CA GLY A 372 -19.06 5.44 5.85
C GLY A 372 -18.27 4.41 5.04
N LEU A 373 -18.94 3.72 4.10
CA LEU A 373 -18.27 2.77 3.19
C LEU A 373 -17.28 3.45 2.25
N LEU A 374 -17.62 4.61 1.69
CA LEU A 374 -16.69 5.38 0.84
C LEU A 374 -15.46 5.83 1.62
N LEU A 375 -15.64 6.29 2.86
CA LEU A 375 -14.52 6.67 3.73
C LEU A 375 -13.65 5.46 4.09
N LEU A 376 -14.27 4.31 4.38
CA LEU A 376 -13.56 3.07 4.65
C LEU A 376 -12.77 2.61 3.43
N MET A 377 -13.36 2.66 2.24
CA MET A 377 -12.69 2.34 0.98
C MET A 377 -11.50 3.27 0.73
N ALA A 378 -11.71 4.58 0.86
CA ALA A 378 -10.65 5.57 0.69
C ALA A 378 -9.50 5.34 1.68
N ALA A 379 -9.81 5.11 2.95
CA ALA A 379 -8.82 4.81 3.98
C ALA A 379 -8.03 3.53 3.66
N THR A 380 -8.69 2.48 3.18
CA THR A 380 -8.04 1.22 2.79
C THR A 380 -7.12 1.40 1.59
N VAL A 381 -7.57 2.13 0.57
CA VAL A 381 -6.75 2.43 -0.61
C VAL A 381 -5.54 3.28 -0.24
N ILE A 382 -5.72 4.33 0.57
CA ILE A 382 -4.62 5.19 1.03
C ILE A 382 -3.61 4.38 1.86
N GLN A 383 -4.08 3.51 2.78
CA GLN A 383 -3.20 2.64 3.55
C GLN A 383 -2.41 1.71 2.64
N THR A 384 -3.05 1.10 1.64
CA THR A 384 -2.38 0.21 0.69
C THR A 384 -1.30 0.95 -0.10
N LEU A 385 -1.60 2.14 -0.62
CA LEU A 385 -0.62 2.98 -1.32
C LEU A 385 0.54 3.40 -0.40
N TYR A 386 0.25 3.78 0.84
CA TYR A 386 1.26 4.12 1.83
C TYR A 386 2.21 2.93 2.10
N ASP A 387 1.66 1.74 2.26
CA ASP A 387 2.44 0.53 2.52
C ASP A 387 3.29 0.13 1.30
N GLU A 388 2.76 0.27 0.06
CA GLU A 388 3.51 0.02 -1.17
C GLU A 388 4.68 1.00 -1.32
N ILE A 389 4.46 2.29 -1.09
CA ILE A 389 5.53 3.31 -1.12
C ILE A 389 6.60 3.01 -0.07
N LYS A 390 6.17 2.62 1.14
CA LYS A 390 7.09 2.25 2.23
C LYS A 390 7.92 1.02 1.87
N LEU A 391 7.27 0.00 1.30
CA LEU A 391 7.95 -1.21 0.84
C LEU A 391 8.96 -0.89 -0.26
N TYR A 392 8.56 -0.11 -1.26
CA TYR A 392 9.45 0.32 -2.35
C TYR A 392 10.68 1.06 -1.82
N ARG A 393 10.49 2.04 -0.92
CA ARG A 393 11.59 2.78 -0.29
C ARG A 393 12.53 1.88 0.51
N ASN A 394 12.00 0.91 1.25
CA ASN A 394 12.82 -0.03 2.01
C ASN A 394 13.59 -0.97 1.09
N THR A 395 12.97 -1.46 0.02
CA THR A 395 13.63 -2.32 -0.97
C THR A 395 14.77 -1.58 -1.66
N GLU A 396 14.55 -0.30 -2.03
CA GLU A 396 15.59 0.52 -2.66
C GLU A 396 16.77 0.79 -1.71
N LYS A 397 16.49 1.14 -0.44
CA LYS A 397 17.54 1.29 0.58
C LYS A 397 18.33 0.01 0.79
N ASN A 398 17.65 -1.14 0.86
CA ASN A 398 18.31 -2.44 1.01
C ASN A 398 19.18 -2.76 -0.21
N ARG A 399 18.72 -2.44 -1.43
CA ARG A 399 19.48 -2.64 -2.65
C ARG A 399 20.78 -1.84 -2.64
N ILE A 400 20.72 -0.55 -2.29
CA ILE A 400 21.89 0.31 -2.16
C ILE A 400 22.87 -0.23 -1.11
N SER A 401 22.37 -0.56 0.08
CA SER A 401 23.20 -1.11 1.16
C SER A 401 23.89 -2.42 0.77
N MET A 402 23.19 -3.30 0.06
CA MET A 402 23.79 -4.55 -0.45
C MET A 402 24.89 -4.30 -1.47
N THR A 403 24.69 -3.33 -2.37
CA THR A 403 25.71 -2.96 -3.35
C THR A 403 26.97 -2.46 -2.64
N ILE A 404 26.83 -1.60 -1.64
CA ILE A 404 27.94 -1.08 -0.81
C ILE A 404 28.68 -2.20 -0.10
N ASN A 405 27.98 -3.07 0.60
CA ASN A 405 28.59 -4.21 1.32
C ASN A 405 29.32 -5.16 0.38
N THR A 406 28.79 -5.37 -0.83
CA THR A 406 29.47 -6.18 -1.84
C THR A 406 30.76 -5.54 -2.30
N ILE A 407 30.76 -4.21 -2.55
CA ILE A 407 31.93 -3.44 -2.92
C ILE A 407 33.00 -3.53 -1.82
N GLN A 408 32.65 -3.29 -0.56
CA GLN A 408 33.56 -3.39 0.58
C GLN A 408 34.13 -4.79 0.75
N THR A 409 33.33 -5.84 0.57
CA THR A 409 33.80 -7.22 0.64
C THR A 409 34.81 -7.54 -0.45
N ILE A 410 34.57 -7.04 -1.68
CA ILE A 410 35.48 -7.22 -2.79
C ILE A 410 36.80 -6.46 -2.54
N ALA A 411 36.73 -5.21 -2.08
CA ALA A 411 37.90 -4.41 -1.71
C ALA A 411 38.75 -5.11 -0.64
N SER A 412 38.10 -5.58 0.44
CA SER A 412 38.80 -6.33 1.50
C SER A 412 39.44 -7.61 1.02
N ALA A 413 38.82 -8.34 0.07
CA ALA A 413 39.36 -9.56 -0.49
C ALA A 413 40.61 -9.27 -1.39
N ILE A 414 40.64 -8.11 -2.04
CA ILE A 414 41.78 -7.64 -2.85
C ILE A 414 42.93 -7.24 -1.93
N ASP A 415 42.64 -6.40 -0.91
CA ASP A 415 43.62 -5.98 0.09
C ASP A 415 44.24 -7.17 0.84
N ALA A 416 43.44 -8.21 1.15
CA ALA A 416 43.95 -9.44 1.78
C ALA A 416 44.88 -10.28 0.88
N ARG A 417 44.77 -10.09 -0.44
CA ARG A 417 45.65 -10.81 -1.42
C ARG A 417 46.98 -10.09 -1.65
N ASP A 418 47.04 -8.79 -1.51
CA ASP A 418 48.23 -7.98 -1.59
C ASP A 418 48.79 -7.79 -0.17
N GLU A 419 49.84 -8.57 0.18
CA GLU A 419 50.44 -8.59 1.54
C GLU A 419 50.82 -7.20 2.07
N TYR A 420 50.86 -6.17 1.19
CA TYR A 420 51.31 -4.82 1.51
C TYR A 420 50.15 -3.81 1.68
N THR A 421 48.90 -4.20 1.40
CA THR A 421 47.79 -3.26 1.28
C THR A 421 46.67 -3.42 2.33
N GLY A 422 46.93 -4.06 3.48
CA GLY A 422 45.91 -4.19 4.53
C GLY A 422 45.24 -2.85 4.86
N GLY A 423 43.95 -2.68 4.49
CA GLY A 423 43.14 -1.49 4.70
C GLY A 423 43.48 -0.30 3.78
N HIS A 424 44.32 -0.48 2.77
CA HIS A 424 44.70 0.56 1.79
C HIS A 424 43.46 1.09 1.06
N SER A 425 42.65 0.23 0.49
CA SER A 425 41.46 0.59 -0.26
C SER A 425 40.51 1.47 0.56
N GLU A 426 40.28 1.12 1.84
CA GLU A 426 39.46 1.92 2.76
C GLU A 426 40.06 3.28 3.03
N ARG A 427 41.36 3.38 3.30
CA ARG A 427 42.03 4.65 3.53
C ARG A 427 42.00 5.54 2.30
N VAL A 428 42.28 5.01 1.10
CA VAL A 428 42.18 5.74 -0.17
C VAL A 428 40.78 6.28 -0.38
N GLY A 429 39.74 5.45 -0.11
CA GLY A 429 38.33 5.89 -0.16
C GLY A 429 38.08 7.09 0.76
N LEU A 430 38.51 7.00 2.02
CA LEU A 430 38.35 8.10 3.01
C LEU A 430 39.09 9.37 2.61
N TYR A 431 40.34 9.28 2.11
CA TYR A 431 41.09 10.45 1.68
C TYR A 431 40.45 11.09 0.43
N ALA A 432 39.98 10.28 -0.53
CA ALA A 432 39.31 10.78 -1.72
C ALA A 432 38.00 11.47 -1.36
N GLU A 433 37.21 10.87 -0.44
CA GLU A 433 35.99 11.49 0.08
C GLU A 433 36.27 12.82 0.77
N ARG A 434 37.32 12.91 1.60
CA ARG A 434 37.64 14.14 2.32
C ARG A 434 38.04 15.27 1.35
N LEU A 435 38.86 14.95 0.33
CA LEU A 435 39.19 15.88 -0.71
C LEU A 435 37.96 16.34 -1.50
N ALA A 436 37.10 15.43 -1.88
CA ALA A 436 35.85 15.73 -2.60
C ALA A 436 34.90 16.62 -1.77
N ARG A 437 34.82 16.43 -0.45
CA ARG A 437 34.00 17.27 0.44
C ARG A 437 34.50 18.71 0.47
N GLU A 438 35.83 18.91 0.50
CA GLU A 438 36.41 20.26 0.48
C GLU A 438 36.14 20.96 -0.86
N MET A 439 36.12 20.18 -1.94
CA MET A 439 35.86 20.69 -3.29
C MET A 439 34.35 20.89 -3.56
N ALA A 440 33.44 20.43 -2.68
CA ALA A 440 32.02 20.33 -2.98
C ALA A 440 31.37 21.65 -3.40
N ALA A 441 31.79 22.76 -2.79
CA ALA A 441 31.26 24.09 -3.11
C ALA A 441 31.68 24.60 -4.51
N ASP A 442 32.90 24.26 -4.96
CA ASP A 442 33.48 24.74 -6.22
C ASP A 442 33.04 23.84 -7.41
N TYR A 443 32.81 22.57 -7.17
CA TYR A 443 32.48 21.58 -8.20
C TYR A 443 31.02 21.07 -8.16
N ASP A 444 30.16 21.66 -7.32
CA ASP A 444 28.71 21.33 -7.17
C ASP A 444 28.49 19.85 -6.91
N PHE A 445 29.33 19.22 -6.07
CA PHE A 445 29.16 17.81 -5.70
C PHE A 445 28.00 17.64 -4.72
N SER A 446 27.09 16.75 -5.04
CA SER A 446 26.09 16.25 -4.11
C SER A 446 26.71 15.26 -3.11
N GLU A 447 26.02 14.98 -2.00
CA GLU A 447 26.43 13.91 -1.06
C GLU A 447 26.51 12.53 -1.75
N GLU A 448 25.71 12.29 -2.78
CA GLU A 448 25.75 11.06 -3.59
C GLU A 448 27.00 10.99 -4.45
N ASP A 449 27.44 12.10 -5.03
CA ASP A 449 28.69 12.18 -5.79
C ASP A 449 29.92 11.94 -4.90
N ILE A 450 29.93 12.54 -3.71
CA ILE A 450 31.01 12.36 -2.73
C ILE A 450 31.10 10.92 -2.28
N LEU A 451 29.96 10.29 -1.97
CA LEU A 451 29.90 8.89 -1.59
C LEU A 451 30.30 7.96 -2.75
N THR A 452 29.98 8.33 -3.98
CA THR A 452 30.44 7.61 -5.18
C THR A 452 31.96 7.66 -5.29
N ILE A 453 32.58 8.81 -5.08
CA ILE A 453 34.04 8.96 -5.08
C ILE A 453 34.71 8.09 -4.01
N HIS A 454 34.13 8.00 -2.81
CA HIS A 454 34.56 7.07 -1.76
C HIS A 454 34.56 5.62 -2.26
N TYR A 455 33.44 5.17 -2.86
CA TYR A 455 33.36 3.81 -3.37
C TYR A 455 34.32 3.52 -4.52
N VAL A 456 34.59 4.51 -5.38
CA VAL A 456 35.62 4.38 -6.41
C VAL A 456 36.99 4.12 -5.76
N GLY A 457 37.31 4.84 -4.68
CA GLY A 457 38.53 4.64 -3.90
C GLY A 457 38.62 3.20 -3.32
N LEU A 458 37.52 2.65 -2.85
CA LEU A 458 37.49 1.25 -2.35
C LEU A 458 37.83 0.21 -3.42
N VAL A 459 37.48 0.46 -4.67
CA VAL A 459 37.61 -0.56 -5.75
C VAL A 459 38.58 -0.16 -6.85
N HIS A 460 39.31 0.96 -6.72
CA HIS A 460 40.20 1.44 -7.78
C HIS A 460 41.18 0.34 -8.25
N ASP A 461 41.66 -0.46 -7.33
CA ASP A 461 42.62 -1.55 -7.52
C ASP A 461 42.01 -2.94 -7.79
N ILE A 462 40.70 -3.03 -8.05
CA ILE A 462 40.00 -4.33 -8.25
C ILE A 462 40.66 -5.19 -9.32
N GLY A 463 41.30 -4.58 -10.30
CA GLY A 463 41.96 -5.30 -11.38
C GLY A 463 43.25 -6.03 -10.97
N LYS A 464 43.79 -5.79 -9.78
CA LYS A 464 44.92 -6.57 -9.21
C LYS A 464 44.55 -8.03 -9.08
N ILE A 465 43.25 -8.37 -9.01
CA ILE A 465 42.79 -9.76 -9.05
C ILE A 465 43.26 -10.51 -10.33
N GLY A 466 43.47 -9.80 -11.42
CA GLY A 466 43.95 -10.33 -12.69
C GLY A 466 45.46 -10.40 -12.81
N VAL A 467 46.23 -9.78 -11.90
CA VAL A 467 47.71 -9.79 -11.89
C VAL A 467 48.21 -11.09 -11.24
N ALA A 468 49.21 -11.75 -11.81
CA ALA A 468 49.81 -12.98 -11.29
C ALA A 468 50.55 -12.73 -9.97
N ASP A 469 50.42 -13.66 -8.99
CA ASP A 469 50.99 -13.51 -7.64
C ASP A 469 52.50 -13.31 -7.63
N ASN A 470 53.26 -13.93 -8.55
CA ASN A 470 54.67 -13.76 -8.70
C ASN A 470 55.08 -12.35 -9.16
N VAL A 471 54.15 -11.56 -9.69
CA VAL A 471 54.35 -10.13 -10.05
C VAL A 471 53.79 -9.27 -8.94
N LEU A 472 52.64 -9.58 -8.43
CA LEU A 472 51.95 -8.78 -7.40
C LEU A 472 52.75 -8.76 -6.09
N ASN A 473 53.17 -9.93 -5.60
CA ASN A 473 53.86 -10.13 -4.31
C ASN A 473 55.37 -10.33 -4.48
N LYS A 474 55.98 -9.80 -5.58
CA LYS A 474 57.43 -9.98 -5.81
C LYS A 474 58.25 -9.24 -4.77
N PRO A 475 59.13 -9.92 -4.01
CA PRO A 475 60.03 -9.25 -3.11
C PRO A 475 61.15 -8.54 -3.90
N GLY A 476 60.96 -7.27 -4.23
CA GLY A 476 61.91 -6.44 -4.95
C GLY A 476 61.34 -5.61 -6.08
N LYS A 477 62.20 -4.91 -6.82
CA LYS A 477 61.76 -4.09 -7.95
C LYS A 477 61.27 -4.97 -9.10
N LEU A 478 60.15 -4.56 -9.71
CA LEU A 478 59.66 -5.15 -10.95
C LEU A 478 60.59 -4.79 -12.12
N ASN A 479 60.87 -5.76 -13.02
CA ASN A 479 61.47 -5.46 -14.31
C ASN A 479 60.44 -4.83 -15.27
N ASP A 480 60.85 -4.37 -16.46
CA ASP A 480 59.98 -3.68 -17.42
C ASP A 480 58.82 -4.55 -17.89
N GLU A 481 59.01 -5.87 -18.06
CA GLU A 481 57.95 -6.84 -18.45
C GLU A 481 56.93 -7.00 -17.32
N GLU A 482 57.39 -7.23 -16.10
CA GLU A 482 56.56 -7.39 -14.90
C GLU A 482 55.81 -6.08 -14.60
N TYR A 483 56.46 -4.92 -14.77
CA TYR A 483 55.82 -3.64 -14.59
C TYR A 483 54.72 -3.40 -15.64
N SER A 484 54.94 -3.86 -16.88
CA SER A 484 53.91 -3.80 -17.93
C SER A 484 52.70 -4.69 -17.58
N LEU A 485 52.94 -5.86 -16.94
CA LEU A 485 51.85 -6.73 -16.45
C LEU A 485 51.12 -6.08 -15.26
N MET A 486 51.84 -5.44 -14.35
CA MET A 486 51.24 -4.71 -13.21
C MET A 486 50.31 -3.61 -13.70
N LYS A 487 50.75 -2.79 -14.68
CA LYS A 487 49.89 -1.70 -15.24
C LYS A 487 48.55 -2.16 -15.79
N LYS A 488 48.44 -3.41 -16.21
CA LYS A 488 47.17 -3.95 -16.75
C LYS A 488 46.04 -4.05 -15.72
N HIS A 489 46.30 -3.87 -14.40
CA HIS A 489 45.25 -3.90 -13.41
C HIS A 489 44.17 -2.83 -13.67
N THR A 490 44.55 -1.66 -14.21
CA THR A 490 43.58 -0.58 -14.54
C THR A 490 42.62 -1.00 -15.65
N GLU A 491 43.13 -1.66 -16.70
CA GLU A 491 42.33 -2.18 -17.80
C GLU A 491 41.46 -3.38 -17.35
N ILE A 492 42.06 -4.33 -16.62
CA ILE A 492 41.34 -5.50 -16.08
C ILE A 492 40.24 -5.04 -15.12
N GLY A 493 40.50 -4.05 -14.26
CA GLY A 493 39.51 -3.50 -13.34
C GLY A 493 38.35 -2.84 -14.07
N TYR A 494 38.66 -2.09 -15.12
CA TYR A 494 37.64 -1.50 -15.99
C TYR A 494 36.77 -2.59 -16.65
N GLU A 495 37.38 -3.66 -17.22
CA GLU A 495 36.63 -4.76 -17.84
C GLU A 495 35.71 -5.48 -16.83
N ILE A 496 36.19 -5.73 -15.61
CA ILE A 496 35.42 -6.39 -14.55
C ILE A 496 34.19 -5.52 -14.21
N MET A 497 34.40 -4.25 -13.95
CA MET A 497 33.33 -3.37 -13.46
C MET A 497 32.41 -2.89 -14.57
N ASN A 498 32.84 -2.84 -15.82
CA ASN A 498 31.97 -2.48 -16.97
C ASN A 498 30.83 -3.50 -17.19
N THR A 499 30.96 -4.72 -16.64
CA THR A 499 29.86 -5.69 -16.66
C THR A 499 28.65 -5.30 -15.81
N LEU A 500 28.79 -4.30 -14.92
CA LEU A 500 27.72 -3.83 -14.03
C LEU A 500 26.75 -2.83 -14.68
N GLY A 501 27.07 -2.29 -15.86
CA GLY A 501 26.18 -1.43 -16.66
C GLY A 501 26.73 -0.04 -16.93
N GLU A 502 26.15 0.63 -17.94
CA GLU A 502 26.59 1.95 -18.44
C GLU A 502 26.36 3.12 -17.46
N ASP A 503 25.55 2.93 -16.43
CA ASP A 503 25.21 3.97 -15.45
C ASP A 503 26.35 4.26 -14.44
N MET A 504 27.48 3.52 -14.51
CA MET A 504 28.60 3.61 -13.57
C MET A 504 29.85 4.31 -14.14
N LYS A 505 29.67 5.28 -15.02
CA LYS A 505 30.76 5.95 -15.70
C LYS A 505 31.82 6.52 -14.75
N VAL A 506 31.42 7.22 -13.67
CA VAL A 506 32.34 7.78 -12.68
C VAL A 506 33.21 6.69 -12.03
N LEU A 507 32.63 5.55 -11.70
CA LEU A 507 33.35 4.42 -11.15
C LEU A 507 34.37 3.85 -12.16
N LEU A 508 33.95 3.65 -13.40
CA LEU A 508 34.77 3.12 -14.47
C LEU A 508 35.94 4.05 -14.82
N ASP A 509 35.68 5.37 -14.88
CA ASP A 509 36.68 6.39 -15.14
C ASP A 509 37.72 6.42 -14.02
N GLY A 510 37.31 6.33 -12.75
CA GLY A 510 38.25 6.29 -11.62
C GLY A 510 39.14 5.04 -11.64
N ILE A 511 38.57 3.86 -11.86
CA ILE A 511 39.34 2.59 -11.93
C ILE A 511 40.33 2.58 -13.09
N ARG A 512 39.92 3.06 -14.26
CA ARG A 512 40.77 3.02 -15.45
C ARG A 512 41.92 4.02 -15.38
N TYR A 513 41.66 5.24 -14.86
CA TYR A 513 42.52 6.39 -15.07
C TYR A 513 43.23 6.91 -13.81
N HIS A 514 43.15 6.25 -12.65
CA HIS A 514 43.75 6.70 -11.39
C HIS A 514 45.30 6.73 -11.42
N HIS A 515 45.94 6.10 -12.40
CA HIS A 515 47.39 6.16 -12.64
C HIS A 515 47.78 7.05 -13.82
N GLU A 516 46.84 7.80 -14.40
CA GLU A 516 47.19 8.88 -15.33
C GLU A 516 47.88 10.02 -14.60
N ARG A 517 48.78 10.69 -15.30
CA ARG A 517 49.55 11.78 -14.77
C ARG A 517 49.17 13.06 -15.47
N PHE A 518 49.16 14.16 -14.76
CA PHE A 518 48.80 15.46 -15.31
C PHE A 518 49.67 15.90 -16.50
N ASP A 519 50.97 15.43 -16.53
CA ASP A 519 51.91 15.66 -17.62
C ASP A 519 51.80 14.70 -18.83
N GLY A 520 50.79 13.80 -18.84
CA GLY A 520 50.52 12.86 -19.91
C GLY A 520 51.48 11.66 -19.96
N LYS A 521 52.31 11.44 -18.93
CA LYS A 521 53.24 10.30 -18.84
C LYS A 521 52.70 9.13 -18.02
N GLY A 522 51.38 9.17 -17.74
CA GLY A 522 50.68 8.14 -17.01
C GLY A 522 50.29 6.94 -17.86
N TYR A 523 49.42 6.12 -17.35
CA TYR A 523 48.84 4.95 -18.03
C TYR A 523 47.37 4.75 -17.60
N PRO A 524 46.52 4.04 -18.39
CA PRO A 524 46.81 3.24 -19.56
C PRO A 524 46.84 4.04 -20.88
N ASP A 525 46.12 5.17 -21.00
CA ASP A 525 45.84 5.85 -22.25
C ASP A 525 46.75 7.09 -22.48
N GLY A 526 47.52 7.54 -21.46
CA GLY A 526 48.41 8.69 -21.52
C GLY A 526 47.64 10.03 -21.59
N LEU A 527 46.51 10.11 -20.89
CA LEU A 527 45.72 11.35 -20.81
C LEU A 527 46.48 12.41 -20.02
N SER A 528 46.29 13.68 -20.37
CA SER A 528 46.95 14.81 -19.73
C SER A 528 45.96 15.91 -19.32
N ASP A 529 46.38 16.73 -18.35
CA ASP A 529 45.60 17.89 -17.89
C ASP A 529 44.16 17.50 -17.51
N THR A 530 43.17 18.29 -17.90
CA THR A 530 41.77 18.13 -17.61
C THR A 530 41.08 17.06 -18.48
N ASP A 531 41.77 16.46 -19.44
CA ASP A 531 41.31 15.28 -20.17
C ASP A 531 41.24 14.05 -19.25
N ILE A 532 42.02 14.05 -18.15
CA ILE A 532 41.91 13.04 -17.09
C ILE A 532 40.62 13.30 -16.30
N PRO A 533 39.71 12.30 -16.17
CA PRO A 533 38.48 12.46 -15.38
C PRO A 533 38.77 12.95 -13.97
N LEU A 534 37.93 13.88 -13.47
CA LEU A 534 38.13 14.50 -12.16
C LEU A 534 38.28 13.49 -11.03
N VAL A 535 37.46 12.45 -11.03
CA VAL A 535 37.51 11.34 -10.03
C VAL A 535 38.90 10.67 -10.04
N ALA A 536 39.49 10.45 -11.21
CA ALA A 536 40.79 9.83 -11.33
C ALA A 536 41.91 10.75 -10.80
N ARG A 537 41.83 12.06 -11.04
CA ARG A 537 42.74 13.05 -10.46
C ARG A 537 42.67 13.14 -8.94
N ILE A 538 41.46 13.01 -8.36
CA ILE A 538 41.24 12.92 -6.91
C ILE A 538 41.89 11.65 -6.36
N LEU A 539 41.63 10.50 -7.00
CA LEU A 539 42.22 9.22 -6.59
C LEU A 539 43.72 9.18 -6.68
N ALA A 540 44.34 9.77 -7.71
CA ALA A 540 45.80 9.85 -7.85
C ALA A 540 46.45 10.53 -6.64
N ILE A 541 45.83 11.56 -6.06
CA ILE A 541 46.27 12.22 -4.84
C ILE A 541 46.09 11.32 -3.63
N ALA A 542 44.87 10.76 -3.45
CA ALA A 542 44.53 9.91 -2.30
C ALA A 542 45.40 8.66 -2.23
N ASP A 543 45.56 7.93 -3.35
CA ASP A 543 46.42 6.75 -3.45
C ASP A 543 47.90 7.08 -3.17
N SER A 544 48.42 8.18 -3.77
CA SER A 544 49.79 8.63 -3.52
C SER A 544 50.01 9.01 -2.05
N TYR A 545 49.03 9.64 -1.42
CA TYR A 545 49.09 9.99 0.00
C TYR A 545 49.18 8.71 0.87
N ASP A 546 48.31 7.74 0.65
CA ASP A 546 48.36 6.48 1.38
C ASP A 546 49.70 5.77 1.14
N ALA A 547 50.16 5.74 -0.10
CA ALA A 547 51.42 5.13 -0.45
C ALA A 547 52.64 5.81 0.24
N MET A 548 52.61 7.11 0.52
CA MET A 548 53.65 7.87 1.19
C MET A 548 53.57 7.75 2.73
N THR A 549 52.41 7.60 3.28
CA THR A 549 52.19 7.62 4.72
C THR A 549 52.04 6.21 5.35
N SER A 550 52.03 5.17 4.55
CA SER A 550 52.03 3.75 5.00
C SER A 550 53.47 3.18 5.02
N ASP A 551 53.78 2.36 6.02
CA ASP A 551 55.04 1.62 6.08
C ASP A 551 55.02 0.52 5.01
N ARG A 552 56.08 0.49 4.19
CA ARG A 552 56.32 -0.55 3.16
C ARG A 552 57.59 -1.31 3.47
N VAL A 553 57.68 -2.60 3.08
CA VAL A 553 58.83 -3.46 3.39
C VAL A 553 60.18 -2.85 3.04
N TYR A 554 60.18 -1.94 2.06
CA TYR A 554 61.43 -1.33 1.57
C TYR A 554 61.57 0.16 1.94
N ARG A 555 60.59 0.77 2.63
CA ARG A 555 60.58 2.19 2.94
C ARG A 555 59.69 2.47 4.15
N ASN A 556 60.26 3.17 5.14
CA ASN A 556 59.50 3.74 6.21
C ASN A 556 58.56 4.84 5.67
N ARG A 557 57.44 5.10 6.34
CA ARG A 557 56.57 6.22 6.04
C ARG A 557 57.31 7.56 6.02
N LEU A 558 56.92 8.46 5.15
CA LEU A 558 57.43 9.82 5.11
C LEU A 558 56.86 10.67 6.25
N THR A 559 57.57 11.71 6.66
CA THR A 559 57.04 12.71 7.57
C THR A 559 56.02 13.62 6.85
N ASP A 560 55.18 14.31 7.61
CA ASP A 560 54.16 15.20 7.03
C ASP A 560 54.79 16.31 6.17
N GLU A 561 55.98 16.81 6.56
CA GLU A 561 56.72 17.80 5.81
C GLU A 561 57.25 17.22 4.48
N GLU A 562 57.76 16.01 4.49
CA GLU A 562 58.23 15.32 3.27
C GLU A 562 57.07 15.02 2.32
N VAL A 563 55.93 14.58 2.85
CA VAL A 563 54.69 14.34 2.06
C VAL A 563 54.23 15.65 1.39
N ARG A 564 54.18 16.71 2.16
CA ARG A 564 53.81 18.05 1.65
C ARG A 564 54.74 18.49 0.52
N GLU A 565 56.06 18.33 0.69
CA GLU A 565 57.05 18.68 -0.32
C GLU A 565 56.87 17.84 -1.60
N GLN A 566 56.56 16.54 -1.50
CA GLN A 566 56.30 15.68 -2.65
C GLN A 566 55.09 16.16 -3.45
N PHE A 567 53.99 16.55 -2.79
CA PHE A 567 52.82 17.06 -3.48
C PHE A 567 53.09 18.39 -4.18
N VAL A 568 53.74 19.33 -3.51
CA VAL A 568 54.09 20.62 -4.10
C VAL A 568 55.02 20.47 -5.30
N ASN A 569 56.01 19.57 -5.23
CA ASN A 569 56.93 19.28 -6.34
C ASN A 569 56.24 18.49 -7.47
N GLY A 570 55.20 17.73 -7.17
CA GLY A 570 54.42 16.95 -8.13
C GLY A 570 53.34 17.75 -8.84
N ALA A 571 53.01 18.95 -8.37
CA ALA A 571 51.98 19.80 -8.95
C ALA A 571 52.27 20.16 -10.41
N GLY A 572 51.31 20.02 -11.30
CA GLY A 572 51.47 20.28 -12.75
C GLY A 572 52.26 19.20 -13.50
N THR A 573 52.77 18.17 -12.80
CA THR A 573 53.46 17.03 -13.42
C THR A 573 52.72 15.70 -13.12
N GLN A 574 52.81 15.24 -11.92
CA GLN A 574 52.10 14.04 -11.50
C GLN A 574 50.63 14.31 -11.17
N PHE A 575 50.37 15.43 -10.51
CA PHE A 575 49.09 15.82 -9.94
C PHE A 575 48.53 17.10 -10.54
N ASP A 576 47.22 17.22 -10.51
CA ASP A 576 46.50 18.45 -10.82
C ASP A 576 46.87 19.54 -9.80
N PRO A 577 47.42 20.68 -10.25
CA PRO A 577 47.90 21.73 -9.34
C PRO A 577 46.77 22.33 -8.47
N LEU A 578 45.55 22.44 -8.99
CA LEU A 578 44.40 22.95 -8.22
C LEU A 578 44.03 21.99 -7.08
N LEU A 579 44.02 20.70 -7.37
CA LEU A 579 43.70 19.69 -6.35
C LEU A 579 44.82 19.57 -5.32
N VAL A 580 46.10 19.76 -5.72
CA VAL A 580 47.22 19.80 -4.79
C VAL A 580 47.09 20.96 -3.82
N ASP A 581 46.76 22.18 -4.30
CA ASP A 581 46.57 23.34 -3.43
C ASP A 581 45.52 23.10 -2.35
N ILE A 582 44.36 22.50 -2.73
CA ILE A 582 43.28 22.13 -1.79
C ILE A 582 43.80 21.07 -0.81
N PHE A 583 44.43 20.01 -1.31
CA PHE A 583 44.90 18.89 -0.48
C PHE A 583 46.01 19.31 0.51
N VAL A 584 46.92 20.16 0.09
CA VAL A 584 47.94 20.72 0.98
C VAL A 584 47.32 21.61 2.05
N GLY A 585 46.28 22.38 1.73
CA GLY A 585 45.49 23.11 2.72
C GLY A 585 44.91 22.18 3.80
N LEU A 586 44.35 21.05 3.41
CA LEU A 586 43.82 20.04 4.35
C LEU A 586 44.89 19.38 5.22
N LEU A 587 46.14 19.24 4.69
CA LEU A 587 47.26 18.76 5.47
C LEU A 587 47.74 19.82 6.49
N ASP A 588 47.86 21.08 6.06
CA ASP A 588 48.31 22.20 6.89
C ASP A 588 47.32 22.46 8.05
N ASP A 589 46.01 22.32 7.80
CA ASP A 589 44.94 22.44 8.80
C ASP A 589 44.76 21.18 9.68
N LYS A 590 45.54 20.13 9.43
CA LYS A 590 45.45 18.82 10.11
C LYS A 590 44.06 18.17 10.02
N GLU A 591 43.32 18.47 8.98
CA GLU A 591 42.02 17.87 8.71
C GLU A 591 42.15 16.52 8.01
N ILE A 592 43.29 16.23 7.41
CA ILE A 592 43.71 14.90 6.98
C ILE A 592 44.92 14.47 7.81
N SER A 593 44.82 13.36 8.49
CA SER A 593 45.91 12.72 9.23
C SER A 593 45.95 11.24 8.86
N VAL A 594 47.09 10.59 9.13
CA VAL A 594 47.27 9.16 8.87
C VAL A 594 46.25 8.38 9.67
N VAL A 595 45.32 7.69 8.99
CA VAL A 595 44.36 6.80 9.59
C VAL A 595 45.04 5.46 9.88
N THR A 596 45.12 5.06 11.15
CA THR A 596 45.63 3.75 11.53
C THR A 596 44.54 2.68 11.47
N LEU A 597 44.91 1.40 11.33
CA LEU A 597 43.94 0.30 11.33
C LEU A 597 43.07 0.28 12.59
N ASN A 598 43.59 0.70 13.74
CA ASN A 598 42.84 0.85 14.99
C ASN A 598 41.82 1.99 14.92
N ASP A 599 42.13 3.07 14.18
CA ASP A 599 41.20 4.17 13.97
C ASP A 599 40.06 3.78 13.01
N VAL A 600 40.28 2.83 12.12
CA VAL A 600 39.25 2.27 11.22
C VAL A 600 38.31 1.33 12.01
N GLU A 601 38.82 0.58 13.00
CA GLU A 601 38.02 -0.28 13.86
C GLU A 601 37.28 0.47 14.98
N ASP A 602 37.88 1.54 15.57
CA ASP A 602 37.29 2.35 16.64
C ASP A 602 36.44 3.53 16.15
N ASN A 603 36.77 4.06 14.98
CA ASN A 603 36.06 5.18 14.34
C ASN A 603 35.20 4.73 13.17
N GLY A 604 34.47 3.65 13.29
CA GLY A 604 33.31 3.43 12.45
C GLY A 604 32.48 4.72 12.43
N ILE A 605 32.96 5.67 11.62
CA ILE A 605 32.40 7.00 11.29
C ILE A 605 31.79 7.73 12.49
N SER A 606 32.65 8.30 13.33
CA SER A 606 32.22 9.31 14.33
C SER A 606 32.47 10.72 13.84
N GLY A 607 31.82 11.10 12.76
CA GLY A 607 31.57 12.49 12.39
C GLY A 607 30.45 13.06 13.24
N LYS A 608 30.78 13.98 14.12
CA LYS A 608 29.84 14.62 15.06
C LYS A 608 28.52 15.06 14.44
N LYS A 609 27.43 14.50 14.99
CA LYS A 609 26.12 15.15 15.21
C LYS A 609 25.23 15.49 14.01
N ASN A 610 25.18 14.70 12.91
CA ASN A 610 23.91 14.61 12.17
C ASN A 610 23.82 13.36 11.25
N SER A 611 24.91 12.64 11.01
CA SER A 611 24.92 11.36 10.30
C SER A 611 24.65 10.15 11.21
N GLY A 612 24.87 10.26 12.51
CA GLY A 612 24.79 9.18 13.48
C GLY A 612 23.43 8.49 13.65
N LEU A 613 22.34 9.03 13.07
CA LEU A 613 21.03 8.38 13.04
C LEU A 613 20.87 7.43 11.85
N LEU A 614 21.64 7.62 10.77
CA LEU A 614 21.61 6.73 9.61
C LEU A 614 22.48 5.49 9.82
N GLU A 615 23.65 5.64 10.44
CA GLU A 615 24.64 4.57 10.58
C GLU A 615 24.38 3.60 11.73
N THR A 616 24.02 4.06 12.91
CA THR A 616 23.58 3.17 14.02
C THR A 616 22.28 2.42 13.67
N LYS A 617 21.45 3.00 12.82
CA LYS A 617 20.27 2.35 12.32
C LYS A 617 20.58 1.38 11.17
N LEU A 618 21.56 1.69 10.31
CA LEU A 618 22.04 0.79 9.25
C LEU A 618 22.72 -0.46 9.82
N GLN A 619 23.59 -0.33 10.83
CA GLN A 619 24.23 -1.50 11.46
C GLN A 619 23.25 -2.38 12.26
N SER A 620 22.29 -1.79 12.96
CA SER A 620 21.28 -2.57 13.70
C SER A 620 20.23 -3.18 12.77
N ASP A 621 19.87 -2.51 11.67
CA ASP A 621 18.91 -3.03 10.70
C ASP A 621 19.52 -4.04 9.73
N LEU A 622 20.84 -3.98 9.46
CA LEU A 622 21.59 -4.98 8.70
C LEU A 622 21.70 -6.33 9.41
N LEU A 623 21.73 -6.33 10.74
CA LEU A 623 21.74 -7.55 11.56
C LEU A 623 20.33 -8.13 11.79
N LEU A 624 19.26 -7.40 11.49
CA LEU A 624 17.86 -7.76 11.80
C LEU A 624 16.90 -7.71 10.61
N GLY A 625 17.36 -7.41 9.38
CA GLY A 625 16.51 -7.20 8.20
C GLY A 625 15.91 -8.47 7.66
N LYS A 626 14.58 -8.53 7.67
CA LYS A 626 13.77 -9.52 6.97
C LYS A 626 13.79 -9.24 5.47
N GLU A 627 13.96 -10.30 4.66
CA GLU A 627 13.81 -10.34 3.20
C GLU A 627 14.90 -9.61 2.37
N ASN A 628 16.03 -10.26 2.19
CA ASN A 628 17.03 -9.86 1.20
C ASN A 628 17.18 -10.96 0.13
N ILE A 629 16.48 -10.80 -0.98
CA ILE A 629 16.71 -11.59 -2.20
C ILE A 629 17.91 -10.98 -2.91
N LEU A 630 19.02 -11.72 -2.99
CA LEU A 630 20.17 -11.33 -3.79
C LEU A 630 19.77 -11.15 -5.26
N ASN A 631 20.07 -9.97 -5.82
CA ASN A 631 19.89 -9.74 -7.25
C ASN A 631 20.71 -10.80 -8.03
N PRO A 632 20.18 -11.45 -9.07
CA PRO A 632 20.88 -12.41 -9.91
C PRO A 632 22.25 -11.93 -10.45
N SER A 633 22.44 -10.62 -10.54
CA SER A 633 23.72 -10.00 -10.92
C SER A 633 24.81 -10.16 -9.88
N HIS A 634 24.48 -10.05 -8.58
CA HIS A 634 25.43 -10.21 -7.48
C HIS A 634 25.87 -11.67 -7.30
N VAL A 635 24.93 -12.60 -7.48
CA VAL A 635 25.26 -14.05 -7.48
C VAL A 635 26.18 -14.38 -8.65
N ARG A 636 25.94 -13.83 -9.83
CA ARG A 636 26.80 -14.00 -11.01
C ARG A 636 28.21 -13.43 -10.79
N MET A 637 28.32 -12.26 -10.15
CA MET A 637 29.59 -11.64 -9.84
C MET A 637 30.38 -12.45 -8.81
N LEU A 638 29.73 -12.92 -7.75
CA LEU A 638 30.36 -13.82 -6.77
C LEU A 638 30.85 -15.12 -7.44
N CYS A 639 30.00 -15.73 -8.26
CA CYS A 639 30.38 -16.94 -9.03
C CYS A 639 31.53 -16.67 -10.03
N TYR A 640 31.57 -15.46 -10.62
CA TYR A 640 32.64 -15.08 -11.55
C TYR A 640 33.97 -14.84 -10.82
N VAL A 641 33.99 -14.14 -9.70
CA VAL A 641 35.15 -13.95 -8.83
C VAL A 641 35.68 -15.30 -8.34
N MET A 642 34.79 -16.20 -7.92
CA MET A 642 35.14 -17.54 -7.49
C MET A 642 35.75 -18.37 -8.62
N LYS A 643 35.17 -18.32 -9.84
CA LYS A 643 35.77 -19.01 -11.02
C LYS A 643 37.13 -18.47 -11.41
N LEU A 644 37.37 -17.17 -11.23
CA LEU A 644 38.70 -16.58 -11.44
C LEU A 644 39.71 -17.06 -10.41
N MET A 645 39.28 -17.25 -9.17
CA MET A 645 40.13 -17.83 -8.08
C MET A 645 40.41 -19.31 -8.30
N GLU A 646 39.42 -20.11 -8.75
CA GLU A 646 39.60 -21.51 -9.12
C GLU A 646 40.61 -21.69 -10.25
N LYS A 647 40.61 -20.83 -11.26
CA LYS A 647 41.61 -20.85 -12.35
C LYS A 647 43.06 -20.64 -11.87
N LYS A 648 43.25 -20.16 -10.65
CA LYS A 648 44.57 -19.90 -10.03
C LYS A 648 45.01 -20.96 -9.01
N GLY A 649 44.28 -22.08 -8.91
CA GLY A 649 44.67 -23.25 -8.08
C GLY A 649 44.28 -23.11 -6.61
N LYS A 650 43.46 -22.14 -6.24
CA LYS A 650 42.88 -22.00 -4.89
C LYS A 650 41.42 -22.39 -4.92
N GLN A 651 40.96 -23.23 -4.02
CA GLN A 651 39.60 -23.74 -4.01
C GLN A 651 38.77 -23.06 -2.94
N TYR A 652 37.61 -22.51 -3.36
CA TYR A 652 36.53 -22.15 -2.43
C TYR A 652 35.60 -23.34 -2.26
N GLN A 653 35.23 -23.62 -1.02
CA GLN A 653 34.18 -24.58 -0.73
C GLN A 653 32.93 -23.83 -0.26
N LEU A 654 31.80 -24.10 -0.90
CA LEU A 654 30.54 -23.46 -0.64
C LEU A 654 29.61 -24.39 0.12
N LEU A 655 29.09 -23.88 1.25
CA LEU A 655 28.01 -24.53 1.98
C LEU A 655 26.75 -23.70 1.87
N PHE A 656 25.68 -24.32 1.42
CA PHE A 656 24.34 -23.80 1.59
C PHE A 656 23.78 -24.28 2.92
N VAL A 657 23.33 -23.35 3.77
CA VAL A 657 22.84 -23.67 5.12
C VAL A 657 21.46 -23.04 5.32
N LYS A 658 20.51 -23.87 5.79
CA LYS A 658 19.17 -23.42 6.17
C LYS A 658 18.91 -23.85 7.62
N PRO A 659 19.04 -22.91 8.60
CA PRO A 659 19.01 -23.23 10.03
C PRO A 659 17.65 -23.70 10.59
N LEU A 660 16.54 -23.53 9.86
CA LEU A 660 15.19 -24.02 10.22
C LEU A 660 14.77 -23.69 11.66
N GLY A 661 14.81 -22.40 12.03
CA GLY A 661 14.40 -21.90 13.35
C GLY A 661 15.53 -21.78 14.37
N TYR A 662 16.78 -22.01 13.95
CA TYR A 662 18.00 -21.88 14.76
C TYR A 662 18.91 -20.74 14.27
N GLU A 663 18.32 -19.65 13.72
CA GLU A 663 19.07 -18.56 13.09
C GLU A 663 20.06 -17.88 14.05
N ASP A 664 19.70 -17.69 15.31
CA ASP A 664 20.57 -17.06 16.31
C ASP A 664 21.76 -17.96 16.68
N GLN A 665 21.53 -19.27 16.85
CA GLN A 665 22.59 -20.27 17.10
C GLN A 665 23.49 -20.38 15.87
N TYR A 666 22.94 -20.39 14.67
CA TYR A 666 23.70 -20.36 13.43
C TYR A 666 24.64 -19.16 13.35
N ARG A 667 24.13 -17.95 13.62
CA ARG A 667 24.93 -16.71 13.61
C ARG A 667 26.09 -16.74 14.62
N GLN A 668 25.86 -17.35 15.77
CA GLN A 668 26.91 -17.48 16.79
C GLN A 668 27.98 -18.45 16.35
N VAL A 669 27.60 -19.64 15.88
CA VAL A 669 28.55 -20.67 15.43
C VAL A 669 29.34 -20.22 14.22
N ILE A 670 28.69 -19.56 13.23
CA ILE A 670 29.37 -19.12 12.03
C ILE A 670 30.46 -18.08 12.34
N LYS A 671 30.25 -17.22 13.34
CA LYS A 671 31.29 -16.30 13.82
C LYS A 671 32.49 -17.01 14.49
N GLU A 672 32.27 -18.17 15.06
CA GLU A 672 33.33 -18.96 15.73
C GLU A 672 34.16 -19.80 14.75
N ILE A 673 33.56 -20.24 13.63
CA ILE A 673 34.21 -21.14 12.66
C ILE A 673 34.72 -20.44 11.40
N THR A 674 34.24 -19.20 11.10
CA THR A 674 34.73 -18.42 9.96
C THR A 674 35.89 -17.53 10.38
N ASP A 675 36.86 -17.35 9.49
CA ASP A 675 37.96 -16.40 9.64
C ASP A 675 37.78 -15.19 8.73
N ALA A 676 38.75 -14.28 8.74
CA ALA A 676 38.70 -13.02 7.97
C ALA A 676 38.63 -13.23 6.44
N HIS A 677 38.87 -14.44 5.94
CA HIS A 677 38.89 -14.75 4.50
C HIS A 677 37.63 -15.50 4.06
N ASP A 678 36.81 -15.94 5.00
CA ASP A 678 35.59 -16.67 4.76
C ASP A 678 34.42 -15.70 4.61
N VAL A 679 33.48 -16.00 3.74
CA VAL A 679 32.34 -15.13 3.46
C VAL A 679 31.04 -15.82 3.80
N ASN A 680 30.23 -15.21 4.67
CA ASN A 680 28.88 -15.69 5.01
C ASN A 680 27.85 -14.73 4.44
N ILE A 681 26.99 -15.21 3.56
CA ILE A 681 25.98 -14.42 2.85
C ILE A 681 24.59 -14.97 3.16
N GLN A 682 23.68 -14.13 3.60
CA GLN A 682 22.28 -14.49 3.65
C GLN A 682 21.68 -14.45 2.24
N TYR A 683 21.30 -15.63 1.71
CA TYR A 683 20.77 -15.79 0.35
C TYR A 683 19.28 -15.43 0.26
N THR A 684 18.48 -15.90 1.22
CA THR A 684 17.07 -15.53 1.41
C THR A 684 16.75 -15.52 2.91
N GLU A 685 15.55 -15.17 3.32
CA GLU A 685 15.13 -15.28 4.72
C GLU A 685 15.36 -16.72 5.25
N GLY A 686 16.22 -16.84 6.27
CA GLY A 686 16.58 -18.13 6.85
C GLY A 686 17.43 -19.07 5.96
N GLN A 687 18.07 -18.57 4.90
CA GLN A 687 18.96 -19.34 4.03
C GLN A 687 20.28 -18.60 3.84
N TYR A 688 21.40 -19.32 4.00
CA TYR A 688 22.73 -18.74 3.98
C TYR A 688 23.64 -19.52 3.03
N ILE A 689 24.61 -18.82 2.43
CA ILE A 689 25.71 -19.39 1.67
C ILE A 689 26.99 -18.98 2.38
N VAL A 690 27.79 -19.96 2.79
CA VAL A 690 29.10 -19.74 3.38
C VAL A 690 30.16 -20.19 2.37
N ALA A 691 31.08 -19.29 2.05
CA ALA A 691 32.21 -19.56 1.20
C ALA A 691 33.48 -19.67 2.08
N PHE A 692 34.03 -20.82 2.19
CA PHE A 692 35.28 -21.10 2.91
C PHE A 692 36.46 -21.00 1.95
N TYR A 693 37.45 -20.20 2.31
CA TYR A 693 38.61 -19.95 1.47
C TYR A 693 39.78 -20.87 1.84
N ASP A 694 40.30 -21.65 0.88
CA ASP A 694 41.51 -22.46 0.96
C ASP A 694 41.54 -23.42 2.19
N LYS A 695 40.37 -23.98 2.55
CA LYS A 695 40.22 -24.92 3.65
C LYS A 695 40.38 -26.37 3.15
N GLU A 696 41.00 -27.22 3.98
CA GLU A 696 41.05 -28.66 3.71
C GLU A 696 39.68 -29.31 3.93
N GLU A 697 39.43 -30.41 3.23
CA GLU A 697 38.16 -31.16 3.32
C GLU A 697 37.82 -31.56 4.78
N SER A 698 38.84 -31.93 5.58
CA SER A 698 38.69 -32.23 7.01
C SER A 698 38.18 -31.07 7.85
N GLN A 699 38.57 -29.83 7.52
CA GLN A 699 38.13 -28.61 8.20
C GLN A 699 36.67 -28.29 7.84
N ILE A 700 36.28 -28.50 6.58
CA ILE A 700 34.89 -28.28 6.16
C ILE A 700 33.95 -29.29 6.85
N GLU A 701 34.36 -30.56 6.99
CA GLU A 701 33.60 -31.55 7.76
C GLU A 701 33.46 -31.15 9.24
N GLU A 702 34.51 -30.58 9.83
CA GLU A 702 34.46 -30.06 11.21
C GLU A 702 33.48 -28.91 11.33
N TYR A 703 33.46 -27.98 10.35
CA TYR A 703 32.52 -26.85 10.31
C TYR A 703 31.06 -27.28 10.09
N GLU A 704 30.83 -28.27 9.20
CA GLU A 704 29.50 -28.87 9.02
C GLU A 704 28.99 -29.50 10.33
N ASN A 705 29.89 -30.21 11.03
CA ASN A 705 29.57 -30.83 12.32
C ASN A 705 29.28 -29.78 13.40
N ALA A 706 30.03 -28.69 13.44
CA ALA A 706 29.76 -27.55 14.36
C ALA A 706 28.40 -26.90 14.10
N ILE A 707 28.06 -26.66 12.83
CA ILE A 707 26.77 -26.12 12.45
C ILE A 707 25.64 -27.11 12.79
N ASN A 708 25.78 -28.39 12.48
CA ASN A 708 24.77 -29.40 12.82
C ASN A 708 24.57 -29.55 14.33
N LYS A 709 25.64 -29.42 15.12
CA LYS A 709 25.56 -29.48 16.58
C LYS A 709 24.80 -28.28 17.17
N ALA A 710 24.99 -27.11 16.61
CA ALA A 710 24.27 -25.88 17.06
C ALA A 710 22.85 -25.79 16.49
N CYS A 711 22.64 -26.33 15.30
CA CYS A 711 21.37 -26.29 14.57
C CYS A 711 20.96 -27.70 14.16
N PRO A 712 20.39 -28.51 15.07
CA PRO A 712 20.20 -29.97 14.84
C PRO A 712 19.27 -30.33 13.69
N THR A 713 18.44 -29.39 13.22
CA THR A 713 17.51 -29.57 12.10
C THR A 713 17.93 -28.82 10.84
N ALA A 714 19.12 -28.21 10.82
CA ALA A 714 19.60 -27.45 9.68
C ALA A 714 19.74 -28.34 8.42
N GLU A 715 19.31 -27.79 7.30
CA GLU A 715 19.63 -28.38 5.98
C GLU A 715 20.99 -27.83 5.53
N ILE A 716 22.01 -28.65 5.41
CA ILE A 716 23.32 -28.26 4.91
C ILE A 716 23.57 -28.99 3.59
N LYS A 717 24.01 -28.25 2.58
CA LYS A 717 24.32 -28.76 1.26
C LYS A 717 25.61 -28.16 0.73
N ARG A 718 26.57 -28.96 0.34
CA ARG A 718 27.74 -28.50 -0.41
C ARG A 718 27.32 -28.12 -1.82
N LEU A 719 27.74 -26.96 -2.26
CA LEU A 719 27.51 -26.46 -3.61
C LEU A 719 28.82 -26.69 -4.38
N SER A 720 28.80 -27.59 -5.37
CA SER A 720 29.93 -27.89 -6.25
C SER A 720 30.13 -26.86 -7.33
#